data_40f658dc41d48e0aaff6eba115983726
#
_entry.id   40f658dc41d48e0aaff6eba115983726
#
_cell.length_a   1.000
_cell.length_b   1.000
_cell.length_c   1.000
_cell.angle_alpha   90.00
_cell.angle_beta   90.00
_cell.angle_gamma   90.00
#
_symmetry.space_group_name_H-M   'P 1'
#
loop_
_entity.id
_entity.type
_entity.pdbx_description
1 polymer ?
#
loop_
_entity_poly.entity_id
_entity_poly.type
_entity_poly.pdbx_seq_one_letter_code
_entity_poly.pdbx_strand_id
1 'polypeptide(L)'
;MKFNAMFQPINIGPMTVKNRFVVPPMGNNFANTDGSMSEQSAAYYRERAKGGFGLITIEATVVHKGAKGGPRKPCLYDDSTIESFRKVVDACHAEGAKVSVQLQNAGPEGNAKNAGAPIEAATSIPSDCGRDTPKEVMTEEVYELVKGYGLAAKRAMEAGVDAVEIHMAHGYLVSTFLSPRTNKRLDEFGGSFENRMRFSRLIIEEVKKMTEGKIAVLARINSCDEVPGGLDVHDSAAIAAYLEGCGLDAIHVSRAVHIRDEFMWAPTVTHGGFSASQVEEIKRAVSIPVITVGRYTEPQFAELMVKEGRCDLVAFGRQSLADPYMPLKAQEERLEDMIPCIACLQGCVANMYAGNPVCCLVNPFLGHEAEGIAPAEKAKKVMVIGGGVAGLCAAFIAQEKGHQVTLYEASDKLGGNMRLAAYPPGKGDITNMIRSYIVRCQKAGVTIKMNQEVTLDLIREEKPDSVIVASGSRTLILPIEGIDNPAIIHGSDLLDGKRAAGKKVLVVGGGMVGCETAAFLGEQNHDVTVIEFRDTVGADVIHEHRVYLMKDFEDYKIKEITGAKVCKFYEDGVEYETADGQRHESRGYDSVILSMGFRNYNPFGEEIKAIVPDTYVIGDATRARRALDATKEAYEVASTL
;
A
#
# COMPACT_ATOMS: atom_id res chain seq x y z
N MET A 1 -2.96 -25.78 17.91
CA MET A 1 -2.92 -24.75 16.84
C MET A 1 -3.66 -23.51 17.32
N LYS A 2 -2.96 -22.37 17.34
CA LYS A 2 -3.45 -21.11 17.94
C LYS A 2 -4.55 -20.40 17.11
N PHE A 3 -4.58 -20.70 15.78
CA PHE A 3 -5.50 -20.09 14.80
C PHE A 3 -6.37 -21.14 14.13
N ASN A 4 -7.13 -21.87 14.92
CA ASN A 4 -7.86 -23.05 14.44
C ASN A 4 -8.95 -22.70 13.41
N ALA A 5 -9.68 -21.60 13.60
CA ALA A 5 -10.75 -21.21 12.67
C ALA A 5 -10.19 -20.78 11.30
N MET A 6 -9.09 -20.03 11.30
CA MET A 6 -8.44 -19.59 10.05
C MET A 6 -7.90 -20.76 9.20
N PHE A 7 -7.52 -21.89 9.83
CA PHE A 7 -6.99 -23.06 9.12
C PHE A 7 -8.04 -24.15 8.80
N GLN A 8 -9.33 -23.90 9.09
CA GLN A 8 -10.39 -24.81 8.64
C GLN A 8 -10.67 -24.60 7.15
N PRO A 9 -10.81 -25.70 6.38
CA PRO A 9 -11.21 -25.61 4.99
C PRO A 9 -12.63 -25.04 4.85
N ILE A 10 -12.95 -24.55 3.67
CA ILE A 10 -14.28 -24.04 3.32
C ILE A 10 -14.62 -24.36 1.88
N ASN A 11 -15.92 -24.63 1.63
CA ASN A 11 -16.44 -24.80 0.28
C ASN A 11 -17.00 -23.48 -0.25
N ILE A 12 -16.65 -23.14 -1.49
CA ILE A 12 -17.19 -22.00 -2.24
C ILE A 12 -17.66 -22.57 -3.59
N GLY A 13 -18.96 -22.74 -3.79
CA GLY A 13 -19.48 -23.44 -4.94
C GLY A 13 -18.80 -24.82 -5.11
N PRO A 14 -18.27 -25.16 -6.29
CA PRO A 14 -17.61 -26.45 -6.55
C PRO A 14 -16.19 -26.57 -6.00
N MET A 15 -15.55 -25.50 -5.49
CA MET A 15 -14.19 -25.55 -4.99
C MET A 15 -14.10 -25.68 -3.47
N THR A 16 -13.09 -26.39 -2.97
CA THR A 16 -12.71 -26.44 -1.56
C THR A 16 -11.41 -25.68 -1.36
N VAL A 17 -11.44 -24.63 -0.52
CA VAL A 17 -10.27 -23.83 -0.14
C VAL A 17 -9.67 -24.38 1.15
N LYS A 18 -8.35 -24.63 1.20
CA LYS A 18 -7.66 -25.30 2.32
C LYS A 18 -7.68 -24.54 3.66
N ASN A 19 -7.86 -23.22 3.61
CA ASN A 19 -7.90 -22.36 4.79
C ASN A 19 -8.63 -21.04 4.47
N ARG A 20 -8.73 -20.12 5.43
CA ARG A 20 -9.49 -18.86 5.31
C ARG A 20 -8.63 -17.64 4.92
N PHE A 21 -7.36 -17.83 4.59
CA PHE A 21 -6.46 -16.76 4.15
C PHE A 21 -6.60 -16.51 2.64
N VAL A 22 -6.94 -15.28 2.26
CA VAL A 22 -7.18 -14.88 0.86
C VAL A 22 -6.20 -13.78 0.45
N VAL A 23 -5.62 -13.90 -0.75
CA VAL A 23 -4.97 -12.79 -1.46
C VAL A 23 -6.03 -12.14 -2.34
N PRO A 24 -6.47 -10.89 -2.05
CA PRO A 24 -7.46 -10.20 -2.88
C PRO A 24 -6.84 -9.74 -4.21
N PRO A 25 -7.66 -9.41 -5.22
CA PRO A 25 -7.17 -8.86 -6.48
C PRO A 25 -6.54 -7.48 -6.24
N MET A 26 -5.26 -7.34 -6.53
CA MET A 26 -4.49 -6.10 -6.37
C MET A 26 -3.70 -5.81 -7.65
N GLY A 27 -3.91 -4.64 -8.24
CA GLY A 27 -3.14 -4.19 -9.38
C GLY A 27 -1.64 -4.12 -9.03
N ASN A 28 -0.80 -4.83 -9.77
CA ASN A 28 0.63 -4.92 -9.50
C ASN A 28 1.51 -4.41 -10.65
N ASN A 29 0.93 -4.20 -11.84
CA ASN A 29 1.63 -3.76 -13.05
C ASN A 29 2.78 -4.71 -13.49
N PHE A 30 2.70 -6.01 -13.18
CA PHE A 30 3.65 -7.02 -13.67
C PHE A 30 3.24 -7.64 -15.00
N ALA A 31 1.97 -7.54 -15.40
CA ALA A 31 1.52 -8.04 -16.71
C ALA A 31 2.22 -7.31 -17.86
N ASN A 32 2.32 -7.98 -19.01
CA ASN A 32 2.84 -7.41 -20.24
C ASN A 32 1.86 -6.38 -20.83
N THR A 33 2.33 -5.51 -21.72
CA THR A 33 1.49 -4.47 -22.33
C THR A 33 0.44 -5.02 -23.30
N ASP A 34 0.65 -6.24 -23.84
CA ASP A 34 -0.31 -6.97 -24.66
C ASP A 34 -1.47 -7.60 -23.86
N GLY A 35 -1.36 -7.61 -22.52
CA GLY A 35 -2.36 -8.18 -21.62
C GLY A 35 -2.07 -9.62 -21.19
N SER A 36 -0.98 -10.22 -21.64
CA SER A 36 -0.52 -11.52 -21.17
C SER A 36 0.13 -11.42 -19.79
N MET A 37 0.09 -12.51 -19.01
CA MET A 37 0.80 -12.62 -17.74
C MET A 37 2.29 -12.83 -17.99
N SER A 38 3.15 -12.11 -17.27
CA SER A 38 4.61 -12.24 -17.35
C SER A 38 5.13 -13.36 -16.44
N GLU A 39 6.40 -13.74 -16.60
CA GLU A 39 7.09 -14.65 -15.66
C GLU A 39 7.14 -14.05 -14.24
N GLN A 40 7.30 -12.73 -14.13
CA GLN A 40 7.23 -12.03 -12.85
C GLN A 40 5.83 -12.14 -12.21
N SER A 41 4.76 -12.08 -13.01
CA SER A 41 3.41 -12.33 -12.51
C SER A 41 3.28 -13.75 -11.93
N ALA A 42 3.80 -14.75 -12.63
CA ALA A 42 3.74 -16.14 -12.16
C ALA A 42 4.53 -16.32 -10.85
N ALA A 43 5.74 -15.77 -10.77
CA ALA A 43 6.55 -15.81 -9.55
C ALA A 43 5.87 -15.09 -8.37
N TYR A 44 5.31 -13.91 -8.62
CA TYR A 44 4.58 -13.13 -7.62
C TYR A 44 3.42 -13.91 -6.99
N TYR A 45 2.55 -14.52 -7.79
CA TYR A 45 1.41 -15.27 -7.26
C TYR A 45 1.84 -16.58 -6.62
N ARG A 46 2.81 -17.29 -7.21
CA ARG A 46 3.39 -18.52 -6.66
C ARG A 46 3.98 -18.29 -5.26
N GLU A 47 4.68 -17.20 -5.03
CA GLU A 47 5.31 -16.92 -3.73
C GLU A 47 4.28 -16.82 -2.60
N ARG A 48 3.09 -16.28 -2.87
CA ARG A 48 1.97 -16.22 -1.91
C ARG A 48 1.32 -17.58 -1.71
N ALA A 49 1.19 -18.37 -2.77
CA ALA A 49 0.71 -19.75 -2.68
C ALA A 49 1.63 -20.61 -1.80
N LYS A 50 2.95 -20.51 -2.02
CA LYS A 50 4.00 -21.15 -1.22
C LYS A 50 3.98 -20.69 0.24
N GLY A 51 3.66 -19.43 0.48
CA GLY A 51 3.47 -18.85 1.82
C GLY A 51 2.22 -19.32 2.56
N GLY A 52 1.37 -20.15 1.93
CA GLY A 52 0.27 -20.85 2.58
C GLY A 52 -1.11 -20.22 2.39
N PHE A 53 -1.28 -19.19 1.58
CA PHE A 53 -2.60 -18.65 1.25
C PHE A 53 -3.47 -19.73 0.58
N GLY A 54 -4.75 -19.81 0.99
CA GLY A 54 -5.69 -20.81 0.48
C GLY A 54 -6.34 -20.42 -0.84
N LEU A 55 -6.70 -19.14 -0.99
CA LEU A 55 -7.28 -18.57 -2.20
C LEU A 55 -6.47 -17.37 -2.67
N ILE A 56 -6.12 -17.36 -3.95
CA ILE A 56 -5.39 -16.26 -4.58
C ILE A 56 -6.23 -15.71 -5.73
N THR A 57 -6.58 -14.42 -5.67
CA THR A 57 -7.31 -13.77 -6.74
C THR A 57 -6.35 -12.94 -7.60
N ILE A 58 -6.23 -13.32 -8.87
CA ILE A 58 -5.50 -12.55 -9.87
C ILE A 58 -6.16 -11.19 -10.04
N GLU A 59 -5.33 -10.15 -10.18
CA GLU A 59 -5.78 -8.76 -10.27
C GLU A 59 -6.86 -8.52 -11.34
N ALA A 60 -7.51 -7.36 -11.26
CA ALA A 60 -8.52 -6.89 -12.20
C ALA A 60 -8.10 -7.12 -13.65
N THR A 61 -8.78 -8.03 -14.31
CA THR A 61 -8.51 -8.57 -15.65
C THR A 61 -9.57 -8.10 -16.63
N VAL A 62 -9.15 -7.55 -17.74
CA VAL A 62 -10.00 -6.87 -18.73
C VAL A 62 -10.80 -7.87 -19.52
N VAL A 63 -12.13 -7.73 -19.54
CA VAL A 63 -13.07 -8.64 -20.23
C VAL A 63 -13.47 -8.18 -21.62
N HIS A 64 -13.22 -6.93 -21.98
CA HIS A 64 -13.63 -6.31 -23.25
C HIS A 64 -12.51 -5.40 -23.80
N LYS A 65 -12.30 -5.39 -25.10
CA LYS A 65 -11.17 -4.70 -25.75
C LYS A 65 -11.13 -3.19 -25.46
N GLY A 66 -12.25 -2.53 -25.25
CA GLY A 66 -12.35 -1.11 -24.91
C GLY A 66 -12.32 -0.79 -23.41
N ALA A 67 -12.10 -1.80 -22.55
CA ALA A 67 -12.28 -1.66 -21.09
C ALA A 67 -10.97 -1.49 -20.30
N LYS A 68 -9.83 -1.29 -20.98
CA LYS A 68 -8.49 -1.29 -20.35
C LYS A 68 -8.23 0.00 -19.57
N GLY A 69 -8.18 -0.09 -18.25
CA GLY A 69 -7.93 1.06 -17.36
C GLY A 69 -6.47 1.51 -17.25
N GLY A 70 -5.50 0.67 -17.64
CA GLY A 70 -4.07 0.96 -17.58
C GLY A 70 -3.25 0.12 -18.57
N PRO A 71 -1.99 0.51 -18.87
CA PRO A 71 -1.19 -0.13 -19.93
C PRO A 71 -0.79 -1.58 -19.60
N ARG A 72 -0.56 -1.90 -18.33
CA ARG A 72 -0.11 -3.22 -17.86
C ARG A 72 -1.22 -3.97 -17.13
N LYS A 73 -2.43 -4.03 -17.73
CA LYS A 73 -3.55 -4.79 -17.19
C LYS A 73 -3.67 -6.12 -17.90
N PRO A 74 -3.80 -7.24 -17.17
CA PRO A 74 -4.08 -8.55 -17.77
C PRO A 74 -5.42 -8.53 -18.50
N CYS A 75 -5.53 -9.31 -19.56
CA CYS A 75 -6.69 -9.32 -20.44
C CYS A 75 -7.15 -10.75 -20.76
N LEU A 76 -8.47 -10.98 -20.76
CA LEU A 76 -9.12 -12.24 -21.15
C LEU A 76 -10.20 -12.01 -22.21
N TYR A 77 -10.08 -10.95 -23.04
CA TYR A 77 -11.02 -10.67 -24.10
C TYR A 77 -10.77 -11.46 -25.40
N ASP A 78 -9.62 -12.13 -25.52
CA ASP A 78 -9.33 -13.07 -26.62
C ASP A 78 -8.52 -14.28 -26.11
N ASP A 79 -8.33 -15.29 -26.96
CA ASP A 79 -7.76 -16.58 -26.58
C ASP A 79 -6.22 -16.55 -26.45
N SER A 80 -5.54 -15.52 -26.99
CA SER A 80 -4.08 -15.45 -27.07
C SER A 80 -3.40 -15.42 -25.70
N THR A 81 -4.13 -14.98 -24.65
CA THR A 81 -3.60 -14.83 -23.30
C THR A 81 -3.81 -16.07 -22.41
N ILE A 82 -4.68 -17.03 -22.80
CA ILE A 82 -5.06 -18.20 -21.99
C ILE A 82 -3.83 -18.93 -21.44
N GLU A 83 -2.86 -19.24 -22.31
CA GLU A 83 -1.67 -20.00 -21.91
C GLU A 83 -0.82 -19.26 -20.86
N SER A 84 -0.76 -17.93 -20.93
CA SER A 84 -0.04 -17.12 -19.94
C SER A 84 -0.71 -17.15 -18.56
N PHE A 85 -2.05 -17.17 -18.51
CA PHE A 85 -2.80 -17.37 -17.27
C PHE A 85 -2.62 -18.79 -16.72
N ARG A 86 -2.62 -19.81 -17.58
CA ARG A 86 -2.40 -21.21 -17.20
C ARG A 86 -1.09 -21.35 -16.41
N LYS A 87 0.00 -20.74 -16.87
CA LYS A 87 1.28 -20.75 -16.16
C LYS A 87 1.18 -20.22 -14.73
N VAL A 88 0.41 -19.13 -14.52
CA VAL A 88 0.17 -18.58 -13.17
C VAL A 88 -0.64 -19.55 -12.32
N VAL A 89 -1.70 -20.11 -12.89
CA VAL A 89 -2.61 -21.05 -12.22
C VAL A 89 -1.84 -22.30 -11.80
N ASP A 90 -1.09 -22.93 -12.72
CA ASP A 90 -0.31 -24.14 -12.47
C ASP A 90 0.75 -23.89 -11.37
N ALA A 91 1.40 -22.72 -11.39
CA ALA A 91 2.37 -22.34 -10.37
C ALA A 91 1.76 -22.22 -8.96
N CYS A 92 0.52 -21.70 -8.87
CA CYS A 92 -0.21 -21.61 -7.60
C CYS A 92 -0.76 -22.97 -7.15
N HIS A 93 -1.29 -23.77 -8.07
CA HIS A 93 -1.81 -25.11 -7.80
C HIS A 93 -0.71 -26.06 -7.30
N ALA A 94 0.51 -25.94 -7.85
CA ALA A 94 1.67 -26.71 -7.39
C ALA A 94 1.98 -26.50 -5.90
N GLU A 95 1.62 -25.34 -5.35
CA GLU A 95 1.76 -24.99 -3.92
C GLU A 95 0.44 -25.22 -3.13
N GLY A 96 -0.58 -25.81 -3.76
CA GLY A 96 -1.84 -26.18 -3.13
C GLY A 96 -2.80 -25.02 -2.84
N ALA A 97 -2.65 -23.87 -3.48
CA ALA A 97 -3.62 -22.77 -3.42
C ALA A 97 -4.69 -22.93 -4.50
N LYS A 98 -5.90 -22.42 -4.24
CA LYS A 98 -6.95 -22.21 -5.24
C LYS A 98 -6.78 -20.84 -5.90
N VAL A 99 -7.15 -20.72 -7.18
CA VAL A 99 -6.98 -19.51 -7.99
C VAL A 99 -8.30 -18.97 -8.47
N SER A 100 -8.55 -17.69 -8.25
CA SER A 100 -9.63 -16.90 -8.85
C SER A 100 -9.07 -15.82 -9.77
N VAL A 101 -9.84 -15.35 -10.73
CA VAL A 101 -9.50 -14.19 -11.58
C VAL A 101 -10.60 -13.15 -11.43
N GLN A 102 -10.24 -11.90 -11.14
CA GLN A 102 -11.21 -10.81 -11.06
C GLN A 102 -11.51 -10.27 -12.48
N LEU A 103 -12.74 -10.41 -12.93
CA LEU A 103 -13.24 -9.92 -14.22
C LEU A 103 -13.69 -8.47 -14.10
N GLN A 104 -13.13 -7.57 -14.93
CA GLN A 104 -13.35 -6.13 -14.83
C GLN A 104 -13.53 -5.45 -16.18
N ASN A 105 -14.43 -4.46 -16.19
CA ASN A 105 -14.41 -3.33 -17.11
C ASN A 105 -14.21 -2.06 -16.27
N ALA A 106 -13.17 -1.26 -16.58
CA ALA A 106 -12.82 -0.10 -15.80
C ALA A 106 -13.92 0.99 -15.77
N GLY A 107 -14.79 1.02 -16.79
CA GLY A 107 -15.89 1.98 -16.82
C GLY A 107 -15.40 3.43 -16.74
N PRO A 108 -16.09 4.31 -15.99
CA PRO A 108 -15.74 5.72 -15.86
C PRO A 108 -14.42 5.96 -15.11
N GLU A 109 -13.91 4.95 -14.40
CA GLU A 109 -12.60 4.99 -13.76
C GLU A 109 -11.45 4.62 -14.70
N GLY A 110 -11.77 4.29 -15.94
CA GLY A 110 -10.81 4.01 -17.00
C GLY A 110 -10.16 5.28 -17.56
N ASN A 111 -9.44 5.08 -18.65
CA ASN A 111 -8.81 6.15 -19.42
C ASN A 111 -8.94 5.81 -20.91
N ALA A 112 -9.56 6.68 -21.69
CA ALA A 112 -9.84 6.47 -23.11
C ALA A 112 -8.56 6.21 -23.95
N LYS A 113 -7.44 6.85 -23.59
CA LYS A 113 -6.15 6.64 -24.24
C LYS A 113 -5.63 5.21 -24.02
N ASN A 114 -5.75 4.67 -22.82
CA ASN A 114 -5.31 3.31 -22.50
C ASN A 114 -6.27 2.26 -23.07
N ALA A 115 -7.56 2.56 -23.11
CA ALA A 115 -8.59 1.70 -23.67
C ALA A 115 -8.55 1.64 -25.20
N GLY A 116 -8.07 2.70 -25.86
CA GLY A 116 -8.15 2.87 -27.31
C GLY A 116 -9.58 3.07 -27.83
N ALA A 117 -10.52 3.41 -26.93
CA ALA A 117 -11.93 3.63 -27.18
C ALA A 117 -12.50 4.58 -26.11
N PRO A 118 -13.67 5.22 -26.33
CA PRO A 118 -14.37 5.93 -25.29
C PRO A 118 -14.63 5.03 -24.08
N ILE A 119 -14.42 5.55 -22.87
CA ILE A 119 -14.80 4.85 -21.63
C ILE A 119 -16.34 4.80 -21.52
N GLU A 120 -16.86 3.82 -20.80
CA GLU A 120 -18.28 3.47 -20.76
C GLU A 120 -18.81 3.51 -19.32
N ALA A 121 -20.10 3.87 -19.16
CA ALA A 121 -20.80 3.79 -17.88
C ALA A 121 -22.30 3.57 -18.08
N ALA A 122 -23.02 3.35 -16.97
CA ALA A 122 -24.49 3.26 -16.99
C ALA A 122 -25.14 4.53 -17.55
N THR A 123 -24.56 5.69 -17.26
CA THR A 123 -24.97 7.01 -17.80
C THR A 123 -23.73 7.87 -18.01
N SER A 124 -23.86 8.98 -18.79
CA SER A 124 -22.74 9.88 -19.10
C SER A 124 -22.32 10.80 -17.93
N ILE A 125 -22.41 10.30 -16.69
CA ILE A 125 -21.94 10.99 -15.49
C ILE A 125 -20.43 10.69 -15.33
N PRO A 126 -19.56 11.71 -15.36
CA PRO A 126 -18.13 11.50 -15.18
C PRO A 126 -17.81 11.06 -13.76
N SER A 127 -16.67 10.37 -13.60
CA SER A 127 -16.11 10.08 -12.27
C SER A 127 -15.77 11.38 -11.53
N ASP A 128 -16.02 11.43 -10.22
CA ASP A 128 -15.63 12.55 -9.36
C ASP A 128 -14.11 12.77 -9.32
N CYS A 129 -13.31 11.80 -9.77
CA CYS A 129 -11.85 11.92 -9.89
C CYS A 129 -11.39 12.77 -11.10
N GLY A 130 -12.31 13.47 -11.80
CA GLY A 130 -11.98 14.35 -12.92
C GLY A 130 -11.48 13.62 -14.17
N ARG A 131 -11.94 12.38 -14.40
CA ARG A 131 -11.61 11.57 -15.59
C ARG A 131 -12.47 12.00 -16.82
N ASP A 132 -12.20 11.34 -17.94
CA ASP A 132 -13.00 11.56 -19.18
C ASP A 132 -14.49 11.34 -18.91
N THR A 133 -15.36 12.07 -19.65
CA THR A 133 -16.81 11.83 -19.60
C THR A 133 -17.11 10.51 -20.29
N PRO A 134 -17.73 9.54 -19.62
CA PRO A 134 -18.03 8.25 -20.20
C PRO A 134 -19.19 8.35 -21.22
N LYS A 135 -19.13 7.48 -22.22
CA LYS A 135 -20.28 7.19 -23.08
C LYS A 135 -21.30 6.37 -22.28
N GLU A 136 -22.57 6.75 -22.33
CA GLU A 136 -23.66 5.90 -21.85
C GLU A 136 -23.74 4.64 -22.72
N VAL A 137 -23.74 3.46 -22.08
CA VAL A 137 -23.89 2.17 -22.75
C VAL A 137 -25.32 2.01 -23.25
N MET A 138 -25.51 1.78 -24.55
CA MET A 138 -26.85 1.53 -25.11
C MET A 138 -27.38 0.17 -24.63
N THR A 139 -28.71 0.01 -24.61
CA THR A 139 -29.36 -1.23 -24.12
C THR A 139 -28.81 -2.49 -24.79
N GLU A 140 -28.62 -2.45 -26.10
CA GLU A 140 -28.08 -3.57 -26.89
C GLU A 140 -26.60 -3.84 -26.53
N GLU A 141 -25.83 -2.78 -26.30
CA GLU A 141 -24.42 -2.88 -25.88
C GLU A 141 -24.27 -3.53 -24.50
N VAL A 142 -25.26 -3.32 -23.59
CA VAL A 142 -25.24 -3.99 -22.25
C VAL A 142 -25.26 -5.52 -22.45
N TYR A 143 -26.07 -6.04 -23.36
CA TYR A 143 -26.11 -7.49 -23.65
C TYR A 143 -24.80 -8.00 -24.28
N GLU A 144 -24.12 -7.20 -25.10
CA GLU A 144 -22.79 -7.58 -25.63
C GLU A 144 -21.74 -7.60 -24.54
N LEU A 145 -21.79 -6.67 -23.61
CA LEU A 145 -20.92 -6.67 -22.42
C LEU A 145 -21.15 -7.92 -21.55
N VAL A 146 -22.41 -8.33 -21.34
CA VAL A 146 -22.74 -9.59 -20.64
C VAL A 146 -22.05 -10.78 -21.30
N LYS A 147 -22.13 -10.90 -22.65
CA LYS A 147 -21.41 -11.95 -23.37
C LYS A 147 -19.91 -11.88 -23.20
N GLY A 148 -19.34 -10.65 -23.16
CA GLY A 148 -17.92 -10.43 -22.90
C GLY A 148 -17.45 -11.01 -21.57
N TYR A 149 -18.23 -10.80 -20.48
CA TYR A 149 -17.96 -11.41 -19.17
C TYR A 149 -18.04 -12.94 -19.22
N GLY A 150 -19.06 -13.51 -19.88
CA GLY A 150 -19.19 -14.97 -20.06
C GLY A 150 -18.02 -15.59 -20.80
N LEU A 151 -17.60 -14.97 -21.93
CA LEU A 151 -16.45 -15.43 -22.70
C LEU A 151 -15.13 -15.32 -21.93
N ALA A 152 -14.92 -14.24 -21.17
CA ALA A 152 -13.75 -14.09 -20.32
C ALA A 152 -13.71 -15.15 -19.21
N ALA A 153 -14.84 -15.46 -18.58
CA ALA A 153 -14.96 -16.54 -17.60
C ALA A 153 -14.66 -17.91 -18.19
N LYS A 154 -15.13 -18.18 -19.42
CA LYS A 154 -14.80 -19.42 -20.15
C LYS A 154 -13.29 -19.54 -20.39
N ARG A 155 -12.62 -18.49 -20.86
CA ARG A 155 -11.16 -18.46 -21.04
C ARG A 155 -10.42 -18.66 -19.74
N ALA A 156 -10.89 -18.03 -18.64
CA ALA A 156 -10.34 -18.25 -17.31
C ALA A 156 -10.44 -19.73 -16.90
N MET A 157 -11.60 -20.36 -17.09
CA MET A 157 -11.80 -21.79 -16.84
C MET A 157 -10.87 -22.65 -17.71
N GLU A 158 -10.72 -22.33 -18.99
CA GLU A 158 -9.80 -23.02 -19.90
C GLU A 158 -8.33 -22.87 -19.46
N ALA A 159 -7.98 -21.75 -18.83
CA ALA A 159 -6.68 -21.56 -18.19
C ALA A 159 -6.50 -22.37 -16.89
N GLY A 160 -7.58 -22.97 -16.38
CA GLY A 160 -7.53 -23.86 -15.20
C GLY A 160 -7.87 -23.19 -13.87
N VAL A 161 -8.46 -21.96 -13.86
CA VAL A 161 -8.85 -21.31 -12.59
C VAL A 161 -9.99 -22.06 -11.90
N ASP A 162 -10.05 -21.96 -10.57
CA ASP A 162 -11.08 -22.57 -9.73
C ASP A 162 -12.31 -21.65 -9.57
N ALA A 163 -12.13 -20.34 -9.79
CA ALA A 163 -13.19 -19.35 -9.63
C ALA A 163 -12.97 -18.11 -10.50
N VAL A 164 -14.05 -17.36 -10.70
CA VAL A 164 -13.97 -15.96 -11.17
C VAL A 164 -14.66 -15.04 -10.16
N GLU A 165 -14.14 -13.81 -10.02
CA GLU A 165 -14.74 -12.76 -9.20
C GLU A 165 -15.20 -11.61 -10.10
N ILE A 166 -16.49 -11.32 -10.13
CA ILE A 166 -17.04 -10.21 -10.91
C ILE A 166 -16.85 -8.91 -10.12
N HIS A 167 -16.17 -7.94 -10.71
CA HIS A 167 -15.91 -6.66 -10.04
C HIS A 167 -17.12 -5.72 -10.11
N MET A 168 -17.89 -5.65 -9.02
CA MET A 168 -19.11 -4.85 -8.88
C MET A 168 -18.96 -3.71 -7.86
N ALA A 169 -17.72 -3.24 -7.60
CA ALA A 169 -17.38 -2.26 -6.57
C ALA A 169 -16.62 -1.05 -7.14
N HIS A 170 -16.30 -0.06 -6.29
CA HIS A 170 -15.35 1.02 -6.49
C HIS A 170 -15.66 2.02 -7.62
N GLY A 171 -16.91 2.09 -8.11
CA GLY A 171 -17.28 2.99 -9.21
C GLY A 171 -16.94 2.47 -10.60
N TYR A 172 -16.45 1.22 -10.75
CA TYR A 172 -16.23 0.59 -12.05
C TYR A 172 -17.55 0.30 -12.78
N LEU A 173 -17.50 -0.14 -14.04
CA LEU A 173 -18.67 -0.25 -14.91
C LEU A 173 -19.89 -0.88 -14.21
N VAL A 174 -19.75 -2.10 -13.67
CA VAL A 174 -20.89 -2.81 -13.05
C VAL A 174 -21.42 -2.05 -11.84
N SER A 175 -20.53 -1.47 -11.00
CA SER A 175 -20.88 -0.63 -9.87
C SER A 175 -21.74 0.57 -10.29
N THR A 176 -21.49 1.15 -11.48
CA THR A 176 -22.29 2.30 -11.96
C THR A 176 -23.75 1.97 -12.25
N PHE A 177 -24.05 0.70 -12.55
CA PHE A 177 -25.43 0.24 -12.73
C PHE A 177 -26.14 0.04 -11.38
N LEU A 178 -25.43 -0.39 -10.35
CA LEU A 178 -26.00 -0.68 -9.02
C LEU A 178 -26.42 0.59 -8.28
N SER A 179 -25.58 1.63 -8.31
CA SER A 179 -25.77 2.84 -7.51
C SER A 179 -26.79 3.79 -8.12
N PRO A 180 -27.83 4.22 -7.38
CA PRO A 180 -28.81 5.20 -7.86
C PRO A 180 -28.16 6.59 -8.07
N ARG A 181 -26.97 6.82 -7.53
CA ARG A 181 -26.18 8.04 -7.74
C ARG A 181 -25.71 8.15 -9.19
N THR A 182 -25.23 7.06 -9.77
CA THR A 182 -24.64 7.01 -11.12
C THR A 182 -25.57 6.44 -12.17
N ASN A 183 -26.55 5.61 -11.80
CA ASN A 183 -27.54 5.06 -12.71
C ASN A 183 -28.78 5.94 -12.81
N LYS A 184 -28.88 6.76 -13.86
CA LYS A 184 -30.05 7.61 -14.18
C LYS A 184 -30.81 7.11 -15.42
N ARG A 185 -30.61 5.85 -15.80
CA ARG A 185 -31.26 5.23 -16.98
C ARG A 185 -32.77 5.16 -16.80
N LEU A 186 -33.49 5.27 -17.93
CA LEU A 186 -34.94 5.17 -17.99
C LEU A 186 -35.42 3.88 -18.70
N ASP A 187 -34.48 3.02 -19.10
CA ASP A 187 -34.74 1.71 -19.68
C ASP A 187 -34.81 0.59 -18.62
N GLU A 188 -34.81 -0.66 -19.08
CA GLU A 188 -34.90 -1.84 -18.22
C GLU A 188 -33.68 -2.06 -17.29
N PHE A 189 -32.61 -1.26 -17.43
CA PHE A 189 -31.41 -1.31 -16.59
C PHE A 189 -31.36 -0.18 -15.56
N GLY A 190 -32.39 0.67 -15.42
CA GLY A 190 -32.43 1.79 -14.51
C GLY A 190 -33.74 1.95 -13.76
N GLY A 191 -33.79 2.91 -12.83
CA GLY A 191 -34.97 3.20 -12.01
C GLY A 191 -35.08 2.27 -10.80
N SER A 192 -35.90 1.21 -10.87
CA SER A 192 -36.15 0.31 -9.72
C SER A 192 -34.90 -0.47 -9.30
N PHE A 193 -34.93 -1.02 -8.09
CA PHE A 193 -33.86 -1.87 -7.59
C PHE A 193 -33.59 -3.05 -8.53
N GLU A 194 -34.64 -3.77 -8.94
CA GLU A 194 -34.55 -4.93 -9.82
C GLU A 194 -33.93 -4.59 -11.18
N ASN A 195 -34.27 -3.43 -11.72
CA ASN A 195 -33.70 -2.96 -12.98
C ASN A 195 -32.22 -2.63 -12.85
N ARG A 196 -31.82 -1.94 -11.79
CA ARG A 196 -30.39 -1.67 -11.50
C ARG A 196 -29.60 -2.95 -11.28
N MET A 197 -30.21 -3.99 -10.72
CA MET A 197 -29.60 -5.30 -10.51
C MET A 197 -29.53 -6.16 -11.78
N ARG A 198 -30.30 -5.84 -12.81
CA ARG A 198 -30.45 -6.67 -14.02
C ARG A 198 -29.12 -6.96 -14.72
N PHE A 199 -28.26 -5.98 -14.87
CA PHE A 199 -26.95 -6.17 -15.50
C PHE A 199 -26.11 -7.18 -14.72
N SER A 200 -26.00 -7.03 -13.40
CA SER A 200 -25.28 -7.97 -12.53
C SER A 200 -25.85 -9.38 -12.58
N ARG A 201 -27.18 -9.53 -12.56
CA ARG A 201 -27.87 -10.81 -12.69
C ARG A 201 -27.52 -11.49 -14.02
N LEU A 202 -27.65 -10.77 -15.13
CA LEU A 202 -27.36 -11.33 -16.46
C LEU A 202 -25.89 -11.76 -16.60
N ILE A 203 -24.93 -11.01 -16.00
CA ILE A 203 -23.52 -11.42 -15.98
C ILE A 203 -23.36 -12.75 -15.23
N ILE A 204 -23.94 -12.89 -14.04
CA ILE A 204 -23.86 -14.14 -13.25
C ILE A 204 -24.44 -15.31 -14.03
N GLU A 205 -25.64 -15.15 -14.61
CA GLU A 205 -26.31 -16.16 -15.42
C GLU A 205 -25.44 -16.59 -16.61
N GLU A 206 -24.89 -15.63 -17.39
CA GLU A 206 -24.06 -15.93 -18.56
C GLU A 206 -22.72 -16.56 -18.16
N VAL A 207 -22.06 -16.09 -17.09
CA VAL A 207 -20.83 -16.68 -16.57
C VAL A 207 -21.07 -18.14 -16.16
N LYS A 208 -22.12 -18.45 -15.39
CA LYS A 208 -22.47 -19.83 -15.00
C LYS A 208 -22.80 -20.71 -16.20
N LYS A 209 -23.51 -20.19 -17.19
CA LYS A 209 -23.81 -20.89 -18.45
C LYS A 209 -22.52 -21.21 -19.22
N MET A 210 -21.63 -20.23 -19.41
CA MET A 210 -20.40 -20.38 -20.20
C MET A 210 -19.36 -21.27 -19.52
N THR A 211 -19.38 -21.35 -18.19
CA THR A 211 -18.51 -22.22 -17.39
C THR A 211 -19.16 -23.56 -17.01
N GLU A 212 -20.41 -23.79 -17.45
CA GLU A 212 -21.17 -25.00 -17.14
C GLU A 212 -21.26 -25.31 -15.64
N GLY A 213 -21.13 -24.27 -14.79
CA GLY A 213 -21.09 -24.40 -13.33
C GLY A 213 -19.86 -25.16 -12.79
N LYS A 214 -18.80 -25.33 -13.58
CA LYS A 214 -17.60 -26.08 -13.19
C LYS A 214 -16.66 -25.30 -12.27
N ILE A 215 -16.76 -23.97 -12.24
CA ILE A 215 -15.97 -23.09 -11.39
C ILE A 215 -16.87 -22.21 -10.51
N ALA A 216 -16.36 -21.74 -9.39
CA ALA A 216 -17.12 -20.85 -8.50
C ALA A 216 -17.25 -19.43 -9.10
N VAL A 217 -18.37 -18.78 -8.82
CA VAL A 217 -18.64 -17.40 -9.24
C VAL A 217 -18.79 -16.52 -8.01
N LEU A 218 -17.85 -15.60 -7.83
CA LEU A 218 -17.81 -14.62 -6.74
C LEU A 218 -18.17 -13.24 -7.28
N ALA A 219 -18.59 -12.34 -6.39
CA ALA A 219 -18.70 -10.91 -6.70
C ALA A 219 -18.00 -10.08 -5.64
N ARG A 220 -17.31 -9.02 -6.07
CA ARG A 220 -16.80 -7.99 -5.16
C ARG A 220 -17.73 -6.79 -5.18
N ILE A 221 -18.28 -6.41 -4.01
CA ILE A 221 -19.17 -5.27 -3.81
C ILE A 221 -18.60 -4.29 -2.79
N ASN A 222 -19.06 -3.04 -2.79
CA ASN A 222 -18.79 -2.13 -1.68
C ASN A 222 -19.73 -2.43 -0.51
N SER A 223 -19.25 -2.26 0.73
CA SER A 223 -20.13 -2.17 1.90
C SER A 223 -20.84 -0.81 1.98
N CYS A 224 -20.18 0.24 1.45
CA CYS A 224 -20.69 1.61 1.35
C CYS A 224 -19.86 2.36 0.30
N ASP A 225 -20.48 3.27 -0.45
CA ASP A 225 -19.77 4.09 -1.46
C ASP A 225 -19.02 5.28 -0.85
N GLU A 226 -19.32 5.66 0.40
CA GLU A 226 -18.73 6.79 1.16
C GLU A 226 -18.94 8.17 0.50
N VAL A 227 -19.97 8.30 -0.34
CA VAL A 227 -20.33 9.55 -1.01
C VAL A 227 -21.83 9.82 -0.89
N PRO A 228 -22.26 11.09 -0.84
CA PRO A 228 -23.68 11.44 -0.77
C PRO A 228 -24.48 10.85 -1.94
N GLY A 229 -25.61 10.21 -1.63
CA GLY A 229 -26.49 9.57 -2.62
C GLY A 229 -25.95 8.28 -3.25
N GLY A 230 -24.77 7.80 -2.80
CA GLY A 230 -24.24 6.47 -3.10
C GLY A 230 -24.92 5.38 -2.28
N LEU A 231 -24.45 4.14 -2.48
CA LEU A 231 -24.92 2.98 -1.72
C LEU A 231 -24.46 3.06 -0.27
N ASP A 232 -25.35 2.74 0.66
CA ASP A 232 -25.02 2.51 2.07
C ASP A 232 -24.92 1.01 2.39
N VAL A 233 -24.69 0.66 3.67
CA VAL A 233 -24.55 -0.74 4.08
C VAL A 233 -25.84 -1.54 3.95
N HIS A 234 -27.01 -0.92 4.11
CA HIS A 234 -28.30 -1.59 3.98
C HIS A 234 -28.62 -1.87 2.52
N ASP A 235 -28.32 -0.92 1.62
CA ASP A 235 -28.38 -1.13 0.17
C ASP A 235 -27.47 -2.31 -0.23
N SER A 236 -26.25 -2.33 0.29
CA SER A 236 -25.27 -3.37 -0.02
C SER A 236 -25.66 -4.74 0.51
N ALA A 237 -26.30 -4.81 1.68
CA ALA A 237 -26.86 -6.05 2.22
C ALA A 237 -28.02 -6.58 1.33
N ALA A 238 -28.90 -5.69 0.85
CA ALA A 238 -29.96 -6.06 -0.07
C ALA A 238 -29.42 -6.54 -1.43
N ILE A 239 -28.39 -5.87 -1.95
CA ILE A 239 -27.66 -6.28 -3.18
C ILE A 239 -27.07 -7.68 -2.96
N ALA A 240 -26.38 -7.92 -1.84
CA ALA A 240 -25.77 -9.21 -1.53
C ALA A 240 -26.81 -10.35 -1.53
N ALA A 241 -27.93 -10.16 -0.85
CA ALA A 241 -29.04 -11.14 -0.80
C ALA A 241 -29.65 -11.39 -2.19
N TYR A 242 -29.80 -10.35 -3.01
CA TYR A 242 -30.29 -10.49 -4.37
C TYR A 242 -29.32 -11.31 -5.25
N LEU A 243 -28.01 -11.03 -5.16
CA LEU A 243 -26.97 -11.74 -5.92
C LEU A 243 -26.86 -13.22 -5.50
N GLU A 244 -27.00 -13.53 -4.20
CA GLU A 244 -27.12 -14.91 -3.72
C GLU A 244 -28.30 -15.61 -4.40
N GLY A 245 -29.46 -14.96 -4.48
CA GLY A 245 -30.65 -15.47 -5.19
C GLY A 245 -30.41 -15.70 -6.68
N CYS A 246 -29.47 -14.99 -7.30
CA CYS A 246 -29.02 -15.22 -8.68
C CYS A 246 -28.04 -16.40 -8.83
N GLY A 247 -27.67 -17.04 -7.70
CA GLY A 247 -26.78 -18.20 -7.70
C GLY A 247 -25.31 -17.87 -7.52
N LEU A 248 -24.97 -16.73 -6.93
CA LEU A 248 -23.60 -16.40 -6.56
C LEU A 248 -23.07 -17.36 -5.50
N ASP A 249 -21.79 -17.73 -5.54
CA ASP A 249 -21.19 -18.73 -4.64
C ASP A 249 -20.47 -18.11 -3.44
N ALA A 250 -20.01 -16.85 -3.52
CA ALA A 250 -19.46 -16.08 -2.39
C ALA A 250 -19.45 -14.57 -2.69
N ILE A 251 -19.37 -13.76 -1.63
CA ILE A 251 -19.28 -12.30 -1.72
C ILE A 251 -17.98 -11.81 -1.08
N HIS A 252 -17.25 -10.95 -1.81
CA HIS A 252 -16.09 -10.25 -1.33
C HIS A 252 -16.46 -8.78 -1.04
N VAL A 253 -16.46 -8.39 0.22
CA VAL A 253 -16.90 -7.07 0.66
C VAL A 253 -15.73 -6.10 0.74
N SER A 254 -15.77 -5.06 -0.08
CA SER A 254 -14.85 -3.92 -0.08
C SER A 254 -15.55 -2.65 0.45
N ARG A 255 -14.99 -1.47 0.18
CA ARG A 255 -15.54 -0.19 0.64
C ARG A 255 -15.13 0.94 -0.29
N ALA A 256 -15.99 1.94 -0.44
CA ALA A 256 -15.82 3.21 -1.12
C ALA A 256 -15.71 3.17 -2.65
N VAL A 257 -15.94 4.32 -3.26
CA VAL A 257 -15.62 4.64 -4.65
C VAL A 257 -14.33 5.47 -4.74
N HIS A 258 -13.77 5.64 -5.94
CA HIS A 258 -12.43 6.19 -6.15
C HIS A 258 -12.19 7.58 -5.56
N ILE A 259 -13.18 8.47 -5.52
CA ILE A 259 -13.01 9.80 -4.89
C ILE A 259 -12.77 9.71 -3.37
N ARG A 260 -13.06 8.56 -2.78
CA ARG A 260 -12.86 8.26 -1.36
C ARG A 260 -11.85 7.12 -1.21
N ASP A 261 -10.77 7.22 -1.95
CA ASP A 261 -9.73 6.20 -2.06
C ASP A 261 -8.98 5.97 -0.74
N GLU A 262 -9.02 6.91 0.19
CA GLU A 262 -8.53 6.75 1.56
C GLU A 262 -9.25 5.64 2.36
N PHE A 263 -10.41 5.16 1.90
CA PHE A 263 -11.06 3.96 2.43
C PHE A 263 -10.73 2.69 1.63
N MET A 264 -10.43 2.82 0.35
CA MET A 264 -10.00 1.68 -0.48
C MET A 264 -8.56 1.26 -0.15
N TRP A 265 -7.69 2.23 0.01
CA TRP A 265 -6.27 2.04 0.35
C TRP A 265 -5.94 2.73 1.67
N ALA A 266 -6.68 2.39 2.71
CA ALA A 266 -6.59 3.01 4.02
C ALA A 266 -5.13 3.17 4.50
N PRO A 267 -4.72 4.41 4.83
CA PRO A 267 -3.36 4.72 5.27
C PRO A 267 -3.10 4.30 6.71
N THR A 268 -1.89 4.59 7.21
CA THR A 268 -1.45 4.13 8.54
C THR A 268 -2.32 4.62 9.69
N VAL A 269 -2.96 5.79 9.57
CA VAL A 269 -3.87 6.36 10.58
C VAL A 269 -5.18 5.57 10.77
N THR A 270 -5.54 4.74 9.80
CA THR A 270 -6.77 3.93 9.87
C THR A 270 -6.47 2.60 10.56
N HIS A 271 -7.26 2.19 11.54
CA HIS A 271 -7.07 0.90 12.23
C HIS A 271 -7.36 -0.32 11.34
N GLY A 272 -6.79 -1.47 11.70
CA GLY A 272 -7.09 -2.74 11.03
C GLY A 272 -8.56 -3.13 11.19
N GLY A 273 -9.16 -3.71 10.13
CA GLY A 273 -10.55 -4.15 10.16
C GLY A 273 -11.58 -3.02 10.25
N PHE A 274 -11.26 -1.81 9.80
CA PHE A 274 -12.13 -0.63 9.87
C PHE A 274 -13.51 -0.78 9.20
N SER A 275 -13.71 -1.81 8.37
CA SER A 275 -14.99 -2.15 7.73
C SER A 275 -15.71 -3.34 8.40
N ALA A 276 -15.19 -3.87 9.51
CA ALA A 276 -15.68 -5.11 10.13
C ALA A 276 -17.17 -5.10 10.46
N SER A 277 -17.71 -3.99 10.98
CA SER A 277 -19.14 -3.86 11.32
C SER A 277 -20.03 -3.90 10.09
N GLN A 278 -19.63 -3.26 9.01
CA GLN A 278 -20.39 -3.26 7.74
C GLN A 278 -20.35 -4.64 7.08
N VAL A 279 -19.21 -5.33 7.13
CA VAL A 279 -19.08 -6.71 6.64
C VAL A 279 -20.00 -7.66 7.42
N GLU A 280 -20.06 -7.52 8.74
CA GLU A 280 -20.93 -8.33 9.62
C GLU A 280 -22.42 -8.15 9.26
N GLU A 281 -22.85 -6.93 8.91
CA GLU A 281 -24.22 -6.67 8.50
C GLU A 281 -24.56 -7.38 7.18
N ILE A 282 -23.65 -7.32 6.19
CA ILE A 282 -23.80 -8.05 4.93
C ILE A 282 -23.79 -9.56 5.18
N LYS A 283 -22.91 -10.06 6.08
CA LYS A 283 -22.86 -11.48 6.43
C LYS A 283 -24.18 -11.98 7.03
N ARG A 284 -24.88 -11.15 7.79
CA ARG A 284 -26.21 -11.51 8.34
C ARG A 284 -27.31 -11.61 7.29
N ALA A 285 -27.12 -10.94 6.14
CA ALA A 285 -28.11 -10.92 5.05
C ALA A 285 -28.00 -12.10 4.08
N VAL A 286 -26.90 -12.88 4.14
CA VAL A 286 -26.61 -13.98 3.20
C VAL A 286 -26.18 -15.25 3.92
N SER A 287 -26.42 -16.41 3.28
CA SER A 287 -25.95 -17.74 3.75
C SER A 287 -24.63 -18.18 3.08
N ILE A 288 -24.32 -17.65 1.90
CA ILE A 288 -23.07 -17.93 1.20
C ILE A 288 -21.86 -17.35 1.93
N PRO A 289 -20.64 -17.88 1.67
CA PRO A 289 -19.41 -17.36 2.26
C PRO A 289 -19.18 -15.88 1.96
N VAL A 290 -18.73 -15.14 3.00
CA VAL A 290 -18.36 -13.72 2.91
C VAL A 290 -16.87 -13.55 3.18
N ILE A 291 -16.17 -12.92 2.24
CA ILE A 291 -14.76 -12.54 2.33
C ILE A 291 -14.68 -11.08 2.77
N THR A 292 -13.98 -10.79 3.85
CA THR A 292 -13.72 -9.42 4.31
C THR A 292 -12.37 -8.91 3.84
N VAL A 293 -12.27 -7.62 3.57
CA VAL A 293 -11.01 -6.89 3.36
C VAL A 293 -11.05 -5.54 4.08
N GLY A 294 -9.91 -5.07 4.57
CA GLY A 294 -9.82 -3.78 5.27
C GLY A 294 -8.66 -3.70 6.26
N ARG A 295 -7.42 -3.60 5.74
CA ARG A 295 -6.21 -3.42 6.56
C ARG A 295 -5.97 -4.51 7.63
N TYR A 296 -6.34 -5.75 7.35
CA TYR A 296 -5.95 -6.87 8.20
C TYR A 296 -4.45 -7.12 8.04
N THR A 297 -3.71 -7.08 9.17
CA THR A 297 -2.25 -7.30 9.24
C THR A 297 -1.88 -8.40 10.23
N GLU A 298 -2.83 -8.82 11.08
CA GLU A 298 -2.60 -9.76 12.16
C GLU A 298 -3.54 -10.97 12.05
N PRO A 299 -3.03 -12.21 12.15
CA PRO A 299 -3.87 -13.40 12.10
C PRO A 299 -4.77 -13.55 13.32
N GLN A 300 -4.42 -12.91 14.47
CA GLN A 300 -5.22 -12.95 15.70
C GLN A 300 -6.60 -12.31 15.49
N PHE A 301 -6.62 -11.13 14.85
CA PHE A 301 -7.86 -10.43 14.59
C PHE A 301 -8.70 -11.17 13.52
N ALA A 302 -8.04 -11.71 12.50
CA ALA A 302 -8.70 -12.55 11.50
C ALA A 302 -9.34 -13.81 12.11
N GLU A 303 -8.63 -14.50 13.01
CA GLU A 303 -9.15 -15.64 13.76
C GLU A 303 -10.43 -15.28 14.54
N LEU A 304 -10.44 -14.11 15.20
CA LEU A 304 -11.60 -13.63 15.96
C LEU A 304 -12.80 -13.39 15.03
N MET A 305 -12.59 -12.70 13.91
CA MET A 305 -13.64 -12.41 12.92
C MET A 305 -14.31 -13.68 12.40
N VAL A 306 -13.53 -14.69 12.05
CA VAL A 306 -14.03 -15.99 11.55
C VAL A 306 -14.70 -16.79 12.68
N LYS A 307 -14.08 -16.87 13.85
CA LYS A 307 -14.59 -17.62 15.01
C LYS A 307 -15.91 -17.08 15.51
N GLU A 308 -16.13 -15.77 15.48
CA GLU A 308 -17.37 -15.11 15.86
C GLU A 308 -18.43 -15.14 14.75
N GLY A 309 -18.12 -15.69 13.57
CA GLY A 309 -19.05 -15.76 12.43
C GLY A 309 -19.35 -14.40 11.79
N ARG A 310 -18.46 -13.40 11.98
CA ARG A 310 -18.60 -12.07 11.41
C ARG A 310 -18.20 -12.02 9.92
N CYS A 311 -17.41 -12.99 9.48
CA CYS A 311 -17.08 -13.30 8.09
C CYS A 311 -16.65 -14.77 8.00
N ASP A 312 -16.45 -15.28 6.78
CA ASP A 312 -16.02 -16.66 6.54
C ASP A 312 -14.54 -16.77 6.11
N LEU A 313 -14.04 -15.76 5.39
CA LEU A 313 -12.64 -15.67 4.95
C LEU A 313 -12.14 -14.23 5.14
N VAL A 314 -10.83 -14.09 5.30
CA VAL A 314 -10.16 -12.79 5.46
C VAL A 314 -9.14 -12.56 4.35
N ALA A 315 -9.27 -11.43 3.65
CA ALA A 315 -8.38 -11.04 2.59
C ALA A 315 -7.26 -10.12 3.11
N PHE A 316 -6.02 -10.54 2.88
CA PHE A 316 -4.81 -9.85 3.28
C PHE A 316 -4.15 -9.22 2.04
N GLY A 317 -4.61 -8.02 1.66
CA GLY A 317 -4.09 -7.34 0.48
C GLY A 317 -2.63 -6.93 0.65
N ARG A 318 -2.38 -5.69 1.07
CA ARG A 318 -1.02 -5.15 1.26
C ARG A 318 -0.20 -5.95 2.28
N GLN A 319 -0.84 -6.67 3.18
CA GLN A 319 -0.15 -7.59 4.09
C GLN A 319 0.53 -8.73 3.34
N SER A 320 -0.08 -9.28 2.28
CA SER A 320 0.57 -10.31 1.45
C SER A 320 1.69 -9.76 0.56
N LEU A 321 1.74 -8.42 0.35
CA LEU A 321 2.90 -7.75 -0.25
C LEU A 321 4.05 -7.64 0.74
N ALA A 322 3.72 -7.28 1.99
CA ALA A 322 4.70 -7.12 3.07
C ALA A 322 5.28 -8.46 3.53
N ASP A 323 4.41 -9.48 3.68
CA ASP A 323 4.79 -10.81 4.12
C ASP A 323 4.00 -11.89 3.38
N PRO A 324 4.51 -12.42 2.28
CA PRO A 324 3.86 -13.49 1.53
C PRO A 324 3.77 -14.81 2.33
N TYR A 325 4.57 -14.99 3.37
CA TYR A 325 4.62 -16.18 4.22
C TYR A 325 3.82 -16.07 5.52
N MET A 326 3.00 -15.04 5.67
CA MET A 326 2.21 -14.81 6.88
C MET A 326 1.36 -16.03 7.31
N PRO A 327 0.61 -16.74 6.42
CA PRO A 327 -0.15 -17.91 6.83
C PRO A 327 0.72 -19.04 7.36
N LEU A 328 1.85 -19.33 6.70
CA LEU A 328 2.81 -20.35 7.13
C LEU A 328 3.42 -20.02 8.50
N LYS A 329 3.83 -18.77 8.70
CA LYS A 329 4.33 -18.28 10.00
C LYS A 329 3.27 -18.38 11.10
N ALA A 330 1.99 -18.08 10.78
CA ALA A 330 0.89 -18.27 11.71
C ALA A 330 0.67 -19.74 12.08
N GLN A 331 0.75 -20.65 11.09
CA GLN A 331 0.63 -22.09 11.29
C GLN A 331 1.73 -22.64 12.19
N GLU A 332 2.94 -22.15 12.03
CA GLU A 332 4.14 -22.51 12.79
C GLU A 332 4.28 -21.74 14.11
N GLU A 333 3.33 -20.88 14.43
CA GLU A 333 3.31 -20.00 15.63
C GLU A 333 4.52 -19.05 15.73
N ARG A 334 5.17 -18.71 14.60
CA ARG A 334 6.31 -17.79 14.49
C ARG A 334 5.85 -16.34 14.28
N LEU A 335 5.06 -15.79 15.21
CA LEU A 335 4.43 -14.47 15.06
C LEU A 335 5.46 -13.33 15.10
N GLU A 336 6.57 -13.50 15.79
CA GLU A 336 7.65 -12.52 15.85
C GLU A 336 8.36 -12.33 14.50
N ASP A 337 8.28 -13.32 13.59
CA ASP A 337 8.86 -13.27 12.25
C ASP A 337 7.99 -12.54 11.24
N MET A 338 6.73 -12.25 11.60
CA MET A 338 5.82 -11.57 10.69
C MET A 338 6.29 -10.15 10.40
N ILE A 339 6.19 -9.76 9.13
CA ILE A 339 6.48 -8.43 8.64
C ILE A 339 5.16 -7.71 8.36
N PRO A 340 4.65 -6.89 9.30
CA PRO A 340 3.37 -6.22 9.11
C PRO A 340 3.44 -5.14 8.04
N CYS A 341 2.38 -5.02 7.25
CA CYS A 341 2.18 -3.87 6.38
C CYS A 341 1.92 -2.61 7.23
N ILE A 342 2.76 -1.60 7.08
CA ILE A 342 2.63 -0.31 7.78
C ILE A 342 1.74 0.70 7.05
N ALA A 343 1.06 0.30 6.00
CA ALA A 343 0.15 1.11 5.20
C ALA A 343 0.73 2.47 4.73
N CYS A 344 2.03 2.50 4.40
CA CYS A 344 2.76 3.69 3.95
C CYS A 344 2.40 4.15 2.54
N LEU A 345 1.79 3.30 1.71
CA LEU A 345 1.35 3.49 0.32
C LEU A 345 2.47 3.82 -0.70
N GLN A 346 3.73 3.96 -0.28
CA GLN A 346 4.83 4.49 -1.09
C GLN A 346 5.18 3.64 -2.31
N GLY A 347 5.26 2.31 -2.15
CA GLY A 347 5.72 1.40 -3.20
C GLY A 347 4.59 0.62 -3.89
N CYS A 348 3.45 0.46 -3.25
CA CYS A 348 2.28 -0.23 -3.82
C CYS A 348 1.37 0.75 -4.55
N VAL A 349 0.59 1.58 -3.83
CA VAL A 349 -0.42 2.46 -4.40
C VAL A 349 0.20 3.56 -5.27
N ALA A 350 1.21 4.27 -4.77
CA ALA A 350 1.85 5.34 -5.53
C ALA A 350 2.50 4.83 -6.84
N ASN A 351 3.18 3.67 -6.81
CA ASN A 351 3.74 3.07 -8.03
C ASN A 351 2.65 2.59 -8.99
N MET A 352 1.58 1.97 -8.46
CA MET A 352 0.47 1.51 -9.29
C MET A 352 -0.15 2.66 -10.09
N TYR A 353 -0.41 3.80 -9.45
CA TYR A 353 -0.94 5.00 -10.12
C TYR A 353 0.04 5.62 -11.10
N ALA A 354 1.34 5.56 -10.80
CA ALA A 354 2.38 6.02 -11.71
C ALA A 354 2.60 5.08 -12.92
N GLY A 355 1.88 3.94 -13.00
CA GLY A 355 2.04 2.93 -14.05
C GLY A 355 3.31 2.08 -13.90
N ASN A 356 4.00 2.16 -12.77
CA ASN A 356 5.19 1.39 -12.44
C ASN A 356 4.83 0.05 -11.78
N PRO A 357 5.68 -0.99 -11.90
CA PRO A 357 5.59 -2.19 -11.10
C PRO A 357 5.56 -1.87 -9.60
N VAL A 358 4.72 -2.59 -8.85
CA VAL A 358 4.66 -2.42 -7.39
C VAL A 358 5.94 -2.92 -6.72
N CYS A 359 6.31 -2.25 -5.64
CA CYS A 359 7.34 -2.68 -4.69
C CYS A 359 6.86 -2.40 -3.26
N CYS A 360 7.62 -2.79 -2.26
CA CYS A 360 7.20 -2.60 -0.87
C CYS A 360 8.34 -2.07 -0.01
N LEU A 361 8.03 -1.07 0.81
CA LEU A 361 8.99 -0.48 1.76
C LEU A 361 9.48 -1.50 2.79
N VAL A 362 8.58 -2.35 3.30
CA VAL A 362 8.93 -3.31 4.37
C VAL A 362 9.36 -4.67 3.84
N ASN A 363 9.14 -4.96 2.55
CA ASN A 363 9.56 -6.17 1.87
C ASN A 363 10.37 -5.81 0.60
N PRO A 364 11.68 -5.72 0.70
CA PRO A 364 12.53 -5.33 -0.44
C PRO A 364 12.58 -6.39 -1.56
N PHE A 365 12.05 -7.61 -1.31
CA PHE A 365 12.00 -8.71 -2.29
C PHE A 365 10.79 -8.65 -3.21
N LEU A 366 9.80 -7.81 -2.90
CA LEU A 366 8.60 -7.67 -3.74
C LEU A 366 8.96 -7.10 -5.10
N GLY A 367 8.64 -7.83 -6.15
CA GLY A 367 9.00 -7.53 -7.53
C GLY A 367 10.25 -8.27 -8.02
N HIS A 368 10.92 -9.03 -7.13
CA HIS A 368 12.13 -9.81 -7.39
C HIS A 368 11.94 -11.31 -7.15
N GLU A 369 10.68 -11.78 -7.01
CA GLU A 369 10.38 -13.18 -6.72
C GLU A 369 10.87 -14.14 -7.81
N ALA A 370 10.94 -13.70 -9.07
CA ALA A 370 11.46 -14.51 -10.18
C ALA A 370 12.99 -14.67 -10.12
N GLU A 371 13.69 -13.66 -9.60
CA GLU A 371 15.15 -13.64 -9.53
C GLU A 371 15.66 -14.42 -8.31
N GLY A 372 14.99 -14.24 -7.16
CA GLY A 372 15.44 -14.75 -5.86
C GLY A 372 16.76 -14.12 -5.43
N ILE A 373 17.34 -14.63 -4.34
CA ILE A 373 18.70 -14.30 -3.92
C ILE A 373 19.57 -15.54 -4.05
N ALA A 374 20.49 -15.52 -5.02
CA ALA A 374 21.51 -16.55 -5.12
C ALA A 374 22.51 -16.43 -3.95
N PRO A 375 22.95 -17.53 -3.35
CA PRO A 375 24.05 -17.51 -2.39
C PRO A 375 25.30 -16.85 -2.98
N ALA A 376 26.08 -16.17 -2.14
CA ALA A 376 27.33 -15.56 -2.57
C ALA A 376 28.33 -16.64 -3.03
N GLU A 377 29.02 -16.41 -4.15
CA GLU A 377 30.08 -17.33 -4.62
C GLU A 377 31.23 -17.43 -3.63
N LYS A 378 31.52 -16.31 -2.95
CA LYS A 378 32.53 -16.22 -1.89
C LYS A 378 32.02 -15.36 -0.75
N ALA A 379 32.06 -15.90 0.46
CA ALA A 379 31.72 -15.13 1.66
C ALA A 379 32.72 -13.97 1.86
N LYS A 380 32.17 -12.76 2.12
CA LYS A 380 32.92 -11.55 2.44
C LYS A 380 32.68 -11.16 3.89
N LYS A 381 33.66 -10.46 4.50
CA LYS A 381 33.48 -9.71 5.74
C LYS A 381 32.89 -8.33 5.37
N VAL A 382 31.60 -8.10 5.68
CA VAL A 382 30.89 -6.88 5.32
C VAL A 382 30.68 -6.02 6.55
N MET A 383 31.12 -4.74 6.48
CA MET A 383 30.87 -3.72 7.49
C MET A 383 29.69 -2.84 7.05
N VAL A 384 28.63 -2.76 7.84
CA VAL A 384 27.50 -1.85 7.62
C VAL A 384 27.57 -0.72 8.62
N ILE A 385 27.58 0.54 8.17
CA ILE A 385 27.73 1.73 8.99
C ILE A 385 26.39 2.47 9.05
N GLY A 386 25.73 2.43 10.23
CA GLY A 386 24.44 3.01 10.51
C GLY A 386 23.32 1.98 10.63
N GLY A 387 22.63 1.98 11.77
CA GLY A 387 21.51 1.09 12.12
C GLY A 387 20.13 1.65 11.76
N GLY A 388 20.04 2.55 10.78
CA GLY A 388 18.79 2.98 10.17
C GLY A 388 18.17 1.89 9.29
N VAL A 389 17.00 2.16 8.69
CA VAL A 389 16.28 1.15 7.88
C VAL A 389 17.08 0.68 6.65
N ALA A 390 17.89 1.55 6.03
CA ALA A 390 18.78 1.16 4.94
C ALA A 390 19.85 0.17 5.41
N GLY A 391 20.54 0.49 6.50
CA GLY A 391 21.61 -0.36 7.04
C GLY A 391 21.08 -1.70 7.56
N LEU A 392 19.98 -1.70 8.32
CA LEU A 392 19.33 -2.94 8.77
C LEU A 392 18.91 -3.82 7.58
N CYS A 393 18.30 -3.20 6.55
CA CYS A 393 17.89 -3.90 5.34
C CYS A 393 19.09 -4.53 4.61
N ALA A 394 20.14 -3.77 4.35
CA ALA A 394 21.35 -4.27 3.71
C ALA A 394 22.02 -5.37 4.54
N ALA A 395 22.05 -5.22 5.87
CA ALA A 395 22.71 -6.16 6.77
C ALA A 395 22.05 -7.54 6.74
N PHE A 396 20.71 -7.64 6.88
CA PHE A 396 20.09 -8.97 6.85
C PHE A 396 20.15 -9.60 5.45
N ILE A 397 20.03 -8.81 4.37
CA ILE A 397 20.11 -9.35 3.00
C ILE A 397 21.52 -9.91 2.73
N ALA A 398 22.56 -9.15 3.03
CA ALA A 398 23.95 -9.60 2.86
C ALA A 398 24.26 -10.83 3.72
N GLN A 399 23.76 -10.89 4.96
CA GLN A 399 23.94 -12.05 5.84
C GLN A 399 23.21 -13.29 5.32
N GLU A 400 21.94 -13.16 4.87
CA GLU A 400 21.15 -14.24 4.27
C GLU A 400 21.77 -14.76 2.97
N LYS A 401 22.51 -13.92 2.24
CA LYS A 401 23.28 -14.29 1.06
C LYS A 401 24.53 -15.13 1.40
N GLY A 402 24.95 -15.15 2.66
CA GLY A 402 26.08 -15.96 3.15
C GLY A 402 27.34 -15.16 3.49
N HIS A 403 27.25 -13.83 3.53
CA HIS A 403 28.36 -12.99 3.99
C HIS A 403 28.43 -12.95 5.53
N GLN A 404 29.55 -12.51 6.08
CA GLN A 404 29.75 -12.29 7.50
C GLN A 404 29.57 -10.78 7.81
N VAL A 405 28.41 -10.42 8.37
CA VAL A 405 28.01 -9.00 8.49
C VAL A 405 28.16 -8.49 9.92
N THR A 406 28.83 -7.34 10.06
CA THR A 406 28.84 -6.55 11.29
C THR A 406 28.24 -5.16 11.02
N LEU A 407 27.15 -4.84 11.74
CA LEU A 407 26.49 -3.54 11.70
C LEU A 407 26.91 -2.70 12.90
N TYR A 408 27.31 -1.45 12.65
CA TYR A 408 27.71 -0.47 13.65
C TYR A 408 26.68 0.66 13.72
N GLU A 409 26.24 0.97 14.93
CA GLU A 409 25.33 2.09 15.21
C GLU A 409 25.94 3.00 16.29
N ALA A 410 26.02 4.30 15.98
CA ALA A 410 26.64 5.27 16.88
C ALA A 410 25.79 5.57 18.13
N SER A 411 24.48 5.40 18.03
CA SER A 411 23.53 5.64 19.12
C SER A 411 23.18 4.36 19.90
N ASP A 412 22.37 4.53 20.92
CA ASP A 412 21.78 3.45 21.73
C ASP A 412 20.49 2.87 21.14
N LYS A 413 20.06 3.32 19.95
CA LYS A 413 18.77 2.97 19.34
C LYS A 413 18.91 2.66 17.84
N LEU A 414 18.32 1.54 17.40
CA LEU A 414 18.20 1.19 16.00
C LEU A 414 16.96 1.85 15.36
N GLY A 415 16.94 1.99 14.04
CA GLY A 415 15.83 2.50 13.23
C GLY A 415 16.04 3.91 12.67
N GLY A 416 17.07 4.64 13.13
CA GLY A 416 17.41 5.96 12.60
C GLY A 416 16.22 6.95 12.61
N ASN A 417 16.10 7.77 11.56
CA ASN A 417 15.03 8.77 11.43
C ASN A 417 13.61 8.16 11.31
N MET A 418 13.49 6.88 10.87
CA MET A 418 12.18 6.21 10.84
C MET A 418 11.57 6.04 12.24
N ARG A 419 12.38 6.00 13.28
CA ARG A 419 11.90 5.97 14.66
C ARG A 419 11.14 7.25 15.01
N LEU A 420 11.63 8.40 14.54
CA LEU A 420 11.00 9.71 14.76
C LEU A 420 9.68 9.83 13.97
N ALA A 421 9.64 9.24 12.78
CA ALA A 421 8.43 9.22 11.94
C ALA A 421 7.27 8.41 12.54
N ALA A 422 7.49 7.64 13.60
CA ALA A 422 6.46 6.86 14.29
C ALA A 422 5.69 7.65 15.38
N TYR A 423 6.19 8.81 15.80
CA TYR A 423 5.59 9.60 16.89
C TYR A 423 4.35 10.41 16.49
N PRO A 424 4.25 11.00 15.29
CA PRO A 424 3.05 11.73 14.89
C PRO A 424 1.77 10.88 14.98
N PRO A 425 0.58 11.50 15.13
CA PRO A 425 -0.68 10.80 15.30
C PRO A 425 -0.92 9.70 14.26
N GLY A 426 -1.40 8.53 14.72
CA GLY A 426 -1.75 7.41 13.86
C GLY A 426 -0.59 6.68 13.17
N LYS A 427 0.68 7.00 13.47
CA LYS A 427 1.87 6.45 12.79
C LYS A 427 2.61 5.35 13.55
N GLY A 428 2.08 4.87 14.65
CA GLY A 428 2.70 3.84 15.50
C GLY A 428 3.10 2.56 14.77
N ASP A 429 2.42 2.18 13.70
CA ASP A 429 2.73 1.00 12.88
C ASP A 429 4.13 1.02 12.26
N ILE A 430 4.75 2.20 12.11
CA ILE A 430 6.13 2.33 11.61
C ILE A 430 7.12 1.60 12.52
N THR A 431 6.84 1.55 13.83
CA THR A 431 7.67 0.79 14.79
C THR A 431 7.73 -0.70 14.47
N ASN A 432 6.67 -1.25 13.88
CA ASN A 432 6.61 -2.66 13.47
C ASN A 432 7.63 -2.99 12.36
N MET A 433 7.85 -2.06 11.41
CA MET A 433 8.88 -2.21 10.38
C MET A 433 10.27 -2.29 11.02
N ILE A 434 10.60 -1.34 11.90
CA ILE A 434 11.89 -1.30 12.58
C ILE A 434 12.10 -2.60 13.36
N ARG A 435 11.10 -3.01 14.16
CA ARG A 435 11.14 -4.25 14.91
C ARG A 435 11.38 -5.47 14.02
N SER A 436 10.64 -5.59 12.90
CA SER A 436 10.79 -6.74 12.00
C SER A 436 12.18 -6.81 11.37
N TYR A 437 12.77 -5.68 11.01
CA TYR A 437 14.14 -5.64 10.47
C TYR A 437 15.19 -6.00 11.52
N ILE A 438 15.02 -5.55 12.77
CA ILE A 438 15.90 -5.93 13.88
C ILE A 438 15.82 -7.44 14.14
N VAL A 439 14.61 -7.99 14.25
CA VAL A 439 14.39 -9.44 14.44
C VAL A 439 15.02 -10.24 13.29
N ARG A 440 14.87 -9.77 12.06
CA ARG A 440 15.45 -10.43 10.89
C ARG A 440 16.98 -10.41 10.92
N CYS A 441 17.59 -9.28 11.26
CA CYS A 441 19.05 -9.19 11.46
C CYS A 441 19.53 -10.18 12.54
N GLN A 442 18.83 -10.22 13.67
CA GLN A 442 19.19 -11.13 14.78
C GLN A 442 19.08 -12.61 14.37
N LYS A 443 17.99 -13.01 13.69
CA LYS A 443 17.77 -14.39 13.24
C LYS A 443 18.71 -14.79 12.10
N ALA A 444 19.09 -13.87 11.23
CA ALA A 444 20.11 -14.11 10.21
C ALA A 444 21.53 -14.24 10.81
N GLY A 445 21.77 -13.78 12.04
CA GLY A 445 23.07 -13.85 12.70
C GLY A 445 23.96 -12.64 12.45
N VAL A 446 23.38 -11.49 12.10
CA VAL A 446 24.12 -10.20 11.98
C VAL A 446 24.68 -9.81 13.34
N THR A 447 25.99 -9.51 13.40
CA THR A 447 26.61 -8.92 14.60
C THR A 447 26.29 -7.43 14.66
N ILE A 448 25.59 -6.99 15.72
CA ILE A 448 25.21 -5.57 15.90
C ILE A 448 26.03 -4.96 17.04
N LYS A 449 26.77 -3.88 16.73
CA LYS A 449 27.59 -3.11 17.68
C LYS A 449 26.95 -1.73 17.90
N MET A 450 26.33 -1.55 19.07
CA MET A 450 25.66 -0.31 19.47
C MET A 450 26.62 0.64 20.18
N ASN A 451 26.29 1.95 20.21
CA ASN A 451 27.11 3.01 20.85
C ASN A 451 28.56 3.04 20.32
N GLN A 452 28.72 2.68 19.02
CA GLN A 452 30.02 2.63 18.40
C GLN A 452 30.02 3.41 17.07
N GLU A 453 30.55 4.63 17.13
CA GLU A 453 30.77 5.45 15.94
C GLU A 453 31.97 4.88 15.15
N VAL A 454 31.76 4.69 13.84
CA VAL A 454 32.82 4.19 12.96
C VAL A 454 33.72 5.34 12.54
N THR A 455 35.04 5.12 12.67
CA THR A 455 36.10 6.00 12.18
C THR A 455 36.92 5.31 11.08
N LEU A 456 37.69 6.06 10.31
CA LEU A 456 38.59 5.47 9.31
C LEU A 456 39.63 4.53 9.94
N ASP A 457 40.04 4.79 11.19
CA ASP A 457 40.97 3.92 11.92
C ASP A 457 40.31 2.59 12.28
N LEU A 458 39.07 2.60 12.74
CA LEU A 458 38.32 1.38 13.00
C LEU A 458 38.15 0.53 11.73
N ILE A 459 37.94 1.16 10.57
CA ILE A 459 37.86 0.44 9.28
C ILE A 459 39.20 -0.22 8.93
N ARG A 460 40.31 0.47 9.16
CA ARG A 460 41.65 -0.09 8.97
C ARG A 460 41.97 -1.25 9.91
N GLU A 461 41.50 -1.19 11.16
CA GLU A 461 41.66 -2.24 12.17
C GLU A 461 40.81 -3.47 11.82
N GLU A 462 39.53 -3.29 11.53
CA GLU A 462 38.58 -4.38 11.26
C GLU A 462 38.80 -5.05 9.89
N LYS A 463 39.42 -4.37 8.94
CA LYS A 463 39.76 -4.87 7.59
C LYS A 463 38.58 -5.59 6.89
N PRO A 464 37.44 -4.93 6.70
CA PRO A 464 36.34 -5.54 5.97
C PRO A 464 36.71 -5.70 4.47
N ASP A 465 36.12 -6.72 3.81
CA ASP A 465 36.23 -6.90 2.37
C ASP A 465 35.33 -5.89 1.62
N SER A 466 34.18 -5.55 2.22
CA SER A 466 33.22 -4.57 1.66
C SER A 466 32.64 -3.68 2.77
N VAL A 467 32.33 -2.42 2.44
CA VAL A 467 31.69 -1.48 3.36
C VAL A 467 30.40 -0.92 2.76
N ILE A 468 29.33 -0.89 3.53
CA ILE A 468 28.07 -0.22 3.19
C ILE A 468 27.88 0.96 4.14
N VAL A 469 27.95 2.18 3.60
CA VAL A 469 27.70 3.41 4.34
C VAL A 469 26.24 3.78 4.26
N ALA A 470 25.52 3.63 5.39
CA ALA A 470 24.10 3.94 5.56
C ALA A 470 23.91 4.96 6.71
N SER A 471 24.80 5.94 6.79
CA SER A 471 24.87 6.93 7.91
C SER A 471 23.75 7.96 7.90
N GLY A 472 22.86 7.91 6.91
CA GLY A 472 21.58 8.63 6.90
C GLY A 472 21.71 10.12 6.57
N SER A 473 20.89 10.93 7.23
CA SER A 473 20.76 12.37 6.98
C SER A 473 20.71 13.15 8.29
N ARG A 474 21.01 14.45 8.21
CA ARG A 474 20.91 15.41 9.29
C ARG A 474 19.97 16.55 8.91
N THR A 475 19.39 17.25 9.89
CA THR A 475 18.55 18.43 9.66
C THR A 475 19.26 19.43 8.73
N LEU A 476 18.52 19.91 7.74
CA LEU A 476 19.00 20.96 6.83
C LEU A 476 19.01 22.30 7.58
N ILE A 477 20.18 22.91 7.64
CA ILE A 477 20.36 24.27 8.17
C ILE A 477 20.74 25.16 7.00
N LEU A 478 19.84 26.07 6.64
CA LEU A 478 20.07 27.07 5.59
C LEU A 478 20.81 28.30 6.18
N PRO A 479 21.54 29.06 5.37
CA PRO A 479 22.25 30.26 5.85
C PRO A 479 21.27 31.45 6.01
N ILE A 480 20.38 31.34 6.98
CA ILE A 480 19.38 32.38 7.33
C ILE A 480 19.82 33.03 8.65
N GLU A 481 19.79 34.36 8.73
CA GLU A 481 20.18 35.10 9.92
C GLU A 481 19.40 34.61 11.16
N GLY A 482 20.11 34.30 12.23
CA GLY A 482 19.54 33.87 13.51
C GLY A 482 19.14 32.40 13.61
N ILE A 483 19.34 31.56 12.57
CA ILE A 483 18.95 30.13 12.57
C ILE A 483 19.74 29.30 13.59
N ASP A 484 20.94 29.75 13.97
CA ASP A 484 21.83 29.12 14.93
C ASP A 484 21.54 29.53 16.40
N ASN A 485 20.48 30.33 16.61
CA ASN A 485 20.04 30.69 17.97
C ASN A 485 19.70 29.42 18.76
N PRO A 486 20.30 29.18 19.95
CA PRO A 486 20.07 27.98 20.75
C PRO A 486 18.61 27.83 21.26
N ALA A 487 17.78 28.91 21.18
CA ALA A 487 16.36 28.86 21.50
C ALA A 487 15.57 28.08 20.43
N ILE A 488 16.05 28.03 19.17
CA ILE A 488 15.40 27.30 18.07
C ILE A 488 15.54 25.80 18.31
N ILE A 489 14.43 25.08 18.19
CA ILE A 489 14.35 23.64 18.42
C ILE A 489 14.31 22.92 17.06
N HIS A 490 15.18 21.95 16.83
CA HIS A 490 15.05 21.07 15.68
C HIS A 490 13.86 20.13 15.85
N GLY A 491 13.03 19.95 14.82
CA GLY A 491 11.89 19.05 14.87
C GLY A 491 12.26 17.61 15.24
N SER A 492 13.45 17.15 14.82
CA SER A 492 14.00 15.85 15.21
C SER A 492 14.27 15.74 16.73
N ASP A 493 14.79 16.80 17.36
CA ASP A 493 15.08 16.81 18.80
C ASP A 493 13.80 16.91 19.64
N LEU A 494 12.79 17.62 19.12
CA LEU A 494 11.46 17.64 19.71
C LEU A 494 10.83 16.24 19.70
N LEU A 495 10.77 15.59 18.53
CA LEU A 495 10.18 14.26 18.37
C LEU A 495 10.97 13.18 19.15
N ASP A 496 12.29 13.32 19.30
CA ASP A 496 13.12 12.40 20.10
C ASP A 496 13.02 12.68 21.62
N GLY A 497 12.25 13.70 22.02
CA GLY A 497 12.07 14.06 23.44
C GLY A 497 13.27 14.73 24.09
N LYS A 498 14.28 15.15 23.31
CA LYS A 498 15.46 15.88 23.82
C LYS A 498 15.16 17.32 24.20
N ARG A 499 14.18 17.92 23.55
CA ARG A 499 13.71 19.29 23.79
C ARG A 499 12.18 19.28 23.91
N ALA A 500 11.65 20.16 24.74
CA ALA A 500 10.20 20.37 24.87
C ALA A 500 9.81 21.73 24.28
N ALA A 501 8.59 21.80 23.72
CA ALA A 501 8.01 23.06 23.23
C ALA A 501 7.17 23.76 24.29
N GLY A 502 7.10 25.09 24.22
CA GLY A 502 6.17 25.91 25.00
C GLY A 502 4.74 25.81 24.47
N LYS A 503 3.81 26.63 24.99
CA LYS A 503 2.39 26.53 24.66
C LYS A 503 2.07 27.01 23.25
N LYS A 504 2.66 28.12 22.83
CA LYS A 504 2.45 28.73 21.51
C LYS A 504 3.67 28.47 20.62
N VAL A 505 3.47 27.74 19.53
CA VAL A 505 4.55 27.17 18.72
C VAL A 505 4.47 27.62 17.28
N LEU A 506 5.63 28.05 16.73
CA LEU A 506 5.81 28.26 15.29
C LEU A 506 6.62 27.09 14.71
N VAL A 507 6.07 26.36 13.76
CA VAL A 507 6.78 25.33 12.98
C VAL A 507 7.21 25.95 11.64
N VAL A 508 8.50 26.01 11.39
CA VAL A 508 9.10 26.54 10.16
C VAL A 508 9.41 25.41 9.18
N GLY A 509 8.68 25.39 8.07
CA GLY A 509 8.66 24.34 7.06
C GLY A 509 7.38 23.51 7.12
N GLY A 510 6.54 23.62 6.10
CA GLY A 510 5.24 22.95 5.96
C GLY A 510 5.27 21.76 4.99
N GLY A 511 6.42 21.10 4.81
CA GLY A 511 6.50 19.80 4.17
C GLY A 511 5.98 18.68 5.07
N MET A 512 6.04 17.42 4.62
CA MET A 512 5.52 16.25 5.35
C MET A 512 5.96 16.24 6.82
N VAL A 513 7.26 16.37 7.11
CA VAL A 513 7.79 16.31 8.48
C VAL A 513 7.29 17.47 9.33
N GLY A 514 7.22 18.68 8.77
CA GLY A 514 6.73 19.87 9.51
C GLY A 514 5.24 19.78 9.83
N CYS A 515 4.43 19.33 8.87
CA CYS A 515 3.01 19.11 9.07
C CYS A 515 2.73 18.03 10.12
N GLU A 516 3.48 16.92 10.07
CA GLU A 516 3.37 15.84 11.05
C GLU A 516 3.83 16.27 12.45
N THR A 517 4.88 17.10 12.54
CA THR A 517 5.33 17.71 13.80
C THR A 517 4.25 18.67 14.35
N ALA A 518 3.61 19.44 13.47
CA ALA A 518 2.50 20.34 13.85
C ALA A 518 1.29 19.55 14.37
N ALA A 519 0.90 18.47 13.71
CA ALA A 519 -0.18 17.60 14.16
C ALA A 519 0.14 16.94 15.52
N PHE A 520 1.38 16.47 15.71
CA PHE A 520 1.87 15.92 16.99
C PHE A 520 1.74 16.93 18.14
N LEU A 521 2.09 18.18 17.90
CA LEU A 521 1.95 19.26 18.89
C LEU A 521 0.47 19.64 19.11
N GLY A 522 -0.31 19.70 18.03
CA GLY A 522 -1.76 19.99 18.08
C GLY A 522 -2.52 18.98 18.93
N GLU A 523 -2.25 17.68 18.76
CA GLU A 523 -2.82 16.58 19.57
C GLU A 523 -2.53 16.79 21.09
N GLN A 524 -1.38 17.39 21.41
CA GLN A 524 -0.98 17.72 22.78
C GLN A 524 -1.53 19.08 23.25
N ASN A 525 -2.47 19.67 22.50
CA ASN A 525 -3.12 20.95 22.81
C ASN A 525 -2.18 22.17 22.79
N HIS A 526 -1.09 22.17 22.01
CA HIS A 526 -0.35 23.39 21.71
C HIS A 526 -1.10 24.31 20.73
N ASP A 527 -0.90 25.63 20.79
CA ASP A 527 -1.37 26.61 19.79
C ASP A 527 -0.31 26.69 18.68
N VAL A 528 -0.54 25.97 17.58
CA VAL A 528 0.46 25.76 16.54
C VAL A 528 0.16 26.63 15.30
N THR A 529 1.22 27.26 14.79
CA THR A 529 1.23 27.91 13.48
C THR A 529 2.33 27.28 12.63
N VAL A 530 2.02 26.91 11.38
CA VAL A 530 2.98 26.43 10.39
C VAL A 530 3.27 27.53 9.39
N ILE A 531 4.55 27.81 9.11
CA ILE A 531 4.97 28.73 8.05
C ILE A 531 5.66 27.95 6.93
N GLU A 532 5.21 28.16 5.68
CA GLU A 532 5.66 27.41 4.51
C GLU A 532 5.95 28.35 3.32
N PHE A 533 7.04 28.07 2.62
CA PHE A 533 7.45 28.79 1.42
C PHE A 533 6.50 28.56 0.23
N ARG A 534 5.98 27.33 0.07
CA ARG A 534 5.03 26.99 -0.99
C ARG A 534 3.65 27.55 -0.69
N ASP A 535 2.78 27.57 -1.70
CA ASP A 535 1.40 28.05 -1.58
C ASP A 535 0.48 27.10 -0.78
N THR A 536 0.96 25.92 -0.43
CA THR A 536 0.21 24.91 0.34
C THR A 536 1.13 24.07 1.23
N VAL A 537 0.64 23.72 2.40
CA VAL A 537 1.30 22.77 3.30
C VAL A 537 1.06 21.33 2.87
N GLY A 538 1.98 20.41 3.23
CA GLY A 538 1.85 18.98 2.97
C GLY A 538 1.82 18.60 1.49
N ALA A 539 2.41 19.42 0.60
CA ALA A 539 2.40 19.18 -0.86
C ALA A 539 3.13 17.89 -1.28
N ASP A 540 4.03 17.38 -0.45
CA ASP A 540 4.81 16.15 -0.64
C ASP A 540 4.21 14.93 0.07
N VAL A 541 3.09 15.08 0.76
CA VAL A 541 2.36 13.99 1.43
C VAL A 541 1.52 13.22 0.39
N ILE A 542 1.54 11.90 0.46
CA ILE A 542 0.69 11.03 -0.38
C ILE A 542 -0.79 11.36 -0.11
N HIS A 543 -1.61 11.41 -1.16
CA HIS A 543 -2.99 11.90 -1.13
C HIS A 543 -3.81 11.31 0.03
N GLU A 544 -3.84 10.02 0.19
CA GLU A 544 -4.64 9.31 1.19
C GLU A 544 -4.19 9.62 2.63
N HIS A 545 -2.89 9.88 2.83
CA HIS A 545 -2.39 10.36 4.12
C HIS A 545 -2.72 11.84 4.34
N ARG A 546 -2.65 12.64 3.26
CA ARG A 546 -2.90 14.08 3.33
C ARG A 546 -4.33 14.40 3.75
N VAL A 547 -5.33 13.60 3.31
CA VAL A 547 -6.74 13.76 3.72
C VAL A 547 -6.86 13.77 5.26
N TYR A 548 -6.25 12.81 5.94
CA TYR A 548 -6.29 12.71 7.40
C TYR A 548 -5.44 13.81 8.07
N LEU A 549 -4.26 14.10 7.51
CA LEU A 549 -3.38 15.15 8.05
C LEU A 549 -4.04 16.53 8.02
N MET A 550 -4.77 16.86 6.93
CA MET A 550 -5.52 18.13 6.85
C MET A 550 -6.72 18.13 7.80
N LYS A 551 -7.32 16.99 8.07
CA LYS A 551 -8.34 16.87 9.10
C LYS A 551 -7.76 17.14 10.50
N ASP A 552 -6.55 16.65 10.80
CA ASP A 552 -5.85 16.96 12.06
C ASP A 552 -5.58 18.48 12.16
N PHE A 553 -5.23 19.15 11.06
CA PHE A 553 -5.05 20.61 11.03
C PHE A 553 -6.35 21.34 11.41
N GLU A 554 -7.50 20.88 10.89
CA GLU A 554 -8.82 21.43 11.23
C GLU A 554 -9.19 21.14 12.70
N ASP A 555 -9.09 19.87 13.12
CA ASP A 555 -9.48 19.41 14.47
C ASP A 555 -8.65 20.09 15.58
N TYR A 556 -7.34 20.25 15.34
CA TYR A 556 -6.41 20.90 16.29
C TYR A 556 -6.27 22.41 16.07
N LYS A 557 -6.99 22.98 15.08
CA LYS A 557 -6.97 24.42 14.75
C LYS A 557 -5.58 24.96 14.44
N ILE A 558 -4.76 24.17 13.73
CA ILE A 558 -3.42 24.55 13.30
C ILE A 558 -3.53 25.66 12.25
N LYS A 559 -2.82 26.77 12.48
CA LYS A 559 -2.82 27.93 11.59
C LYS A 559 -1.73 27.75 10.52
N GLU A 560 -1.99 28.28 9.33
CA GLU A 560 -1.08 28.23 8.19
C GLU A 560 -0.71 29.64 7.71
N ILE A 561 0.58 29.84 7.44
CA ILE A 561 1.13 31.00 6.74
C ILE A 561 1.88 30.44 5.53
N THR A 562 1.27 30.51 4.35
CA THR A 562 1.82 29.95 3.10
C THR A 562 2.34 31.04 2.17
N GLY A 563 3.13 30.67 1.13
CA GLY A 563 3.79 31.62 0.24
C GLY A 563 4.80 32.50 0.96
N ALA A 564 5.36 32.05 2.09
CA ALA A 564 6.14 32.83 3.04
C ALA A 564 7.59 32.33 3.11
N LYS A 565 8.53 33.10 2.56
CA LYS A 565 9.96 32.82 2.60
C LYS A 565 10.58 33.40 3.85
N VAL A 566 10.94 32.57 4.83
CA VAL A 566 11.62 33.00 6.04
C VAL A 566 12.99 33.57 5.70
N CYS A 567 13.26 34.81 6.16
CA CYS A 567 14.47 35.57 5.90
C CYS A 567 15.32 35.78 7.15
N LYS A 568 14.71 35.73 8.34
CA LYS A 568 15.40 35.90 9.61
C LYS A 568 14.68 35.16 10.75
N PHE A 569 15.45 34.59 11.64
CA PHE A 569 14.97 33.99 12.87
C PHE A 569 15.18 34.92 14.06
N TYR A 570 14.21 34.92 14.97
CA TYR A 570 14.27 35.52 16.28
C TYR A 570 14.02 34.45 17.35
N GLU A 571 14.26 34.73 18.59
CA GLU A 571 14.03 33.82 19.70
C GLU A 571 12.56 33.40 19.80
N ASP A 572 11.62 34.31 19.47
CA ASP A 572 10.17 34.16 19.60
C ASP A 572 9.41 34.19 18.25
N GLY A 573 10.08 34.02 17.11
CA GLY A 573 9.43 34.05 15.81
C GLY A 573 10.37 34.24 14.63
N VAL A 574 9.81 34.69 13.50
CA VAL A 574 10.54 34.89 12.24
C VAL A 574 10.12 36.18 11.53
N GLU A 575 11.03 36.71 10.69
CA GLU A 575 10.70 37.62 9.59
C GLU A 575 10.61 36.82 8.30
N TYR A 576 9.62 37.09 7.49
CA TYR A 576 9.42 36.42 6.21
C TYR A 576 9.01 37.39 5.10
N GLU A 577 9.26 37.02 3.86
CA GLU A 577 8.92 37.75 2.64
C GLU A 577 7.86 37.00 1.86
N THR A 578 6.81 37.69 1.45
CA THR A 578 5.74 37.16 0.59
C THR A 578 6.09 37.35 -0.90
N ALA A 579 5.34 36.69 -1.80
CA ALA A 579 5.60 36.69 -3.25
C ALA A 579 5.61 38.11 -3.90
N ASP A 580 4.94 39.08 -3.30
CA ASP A 580 4.94 40.49 -3.72
C ASP A 580 6.15 41.30 -3.19
N GLY A 581 7.09 40.64 -2.48
CA GLY A 581 8.30 41.24 -1.93
C GLY A 581 8.09 42.00 -0.63
N GLN A 582 6.90 41.95 -0.03
CA GLN A 582 6.65 42.60 1.27
C GLN A 582 7.23 41.73 2.40
N ARG A 583 7.78 42.42 3.41
CA ARG A 583 8.30 41.78 4.62
C ARG A 583 7.31 41.89 5.77
N HIS A 584 7.16 40.78 6.48
CA HIS A 584 6.26 40.62 7.60
C HIS A 584 7.00 39.95 8.77
N GLU A 585 6.54 40.19 9.98
CA GLU A 585 7.00 39.50 11.16
C GLU A 585 5.88 38.63 11.75
N SER A 586 6.23 37.41 12.15
CA SER A 586 5.37 36.53 12.96
C SER A 586 6.09 36.25 14.27
N ARG A 587 5.60 36.85 15.36
CA ARG A 587 6.29 36.92 16.66
C ARG A 587 5.40 36.49 17.82
N GLY A 588 6.00 36.38 19.00
CA GLY A 588 5.30 36.09 20.26
C GLY A 588 4.98 34.61 20.42
N TYR A 589 5.84 33.74 19.93
CA TYR A 589 5.80 32.29 20.18
C TYR A 589 6.70 31.93 21.34
N ASP A 590 6.29 30.89 22.10
CA ASP A 590 7.10 30.34 23.18
C ASP A 590 8.23 29.44 22.65
N SER A 591 8.05 28.91 21.42
CA SER A 591 9.02 28.06 20.75
C SER A 591 8.95 28.18 19.24
N VAL A 592 10.11 28.15 18.59
CA VAL A 592 10.26 28.07 17.12
C VAL A 592 10.89 26.71 16.78
N ILE A 593 10.17 25.92 15.97
CA ILE A 593 10.57 24.56 15.59
C ILE A 593 11.05 24.56 14.12
N LEU A 594 12.28 24.11 13.88
CA LEU A 594 12.87 24.02 12.55
C LEU A 594 12.57 22.66 11.92
N SER A 595 11.78 22.66 10.81
CA SER A 595 11.40 21.46 10.04
C SER A 595 11.58 21.66 8.54
N MET A 596 12.68 22.30 8.11
CA MET A 596 12.96 22.66 6.71
C MET A 596 13.51 21.50 5.86
N GLY A 597 13.51 20.26 6.37
CA GLY A 597 13.98 19.07 5.69
C GLY A 597 15.34 18.56 6.17
N PHE A 598 15.93 17.66 5.39
CA PHE A 598 17.17 16.96 5.72
C PHE A 598 18.18 17.09 4.58
N ARG A 599 19.48 17.02 4.93
CA ARG A 599 20.60 16.87 4.00
C ARG A 599 21.29 15.54 4.25
N ASN A 600 21.86 14.96 3.19
CA ASN A 600 22.66 13.75 3.30
C ASN A 600 23.83 13.92 4.26
N TYR A 601 24.21 12.80 4.90
CA TYR A 601 25.34 12.75 5.79
C TYR A 601 26.22 11.53 5.46
N ASN A 602 27.40 11.81 4.86
CA ASN A 602 28.46 10.83 4.67
C ASN A 602 29.76 11.44 5.25
N PRO A 603 30.21 11.00 6.43
CA PRO A 603 31.36 11.58 7.09
C PRO A 603 32.71 11.17 6.47
N PHE A 604 32.71 10.18 5.56
CA PHE A 604 33.96 9.58 5.05
C PHE A 604 34.39 10.12 3.69
N GLY A 605 33.47 10.73 2.93
CA GLY A 605 33.74 11.19 1.56
C GLY A 605 34.33 10.08 0.67
N GLU A 606 35.35 10.41 -0.12
CA GLU A 606 36.06 9.45 -0.98
C GLU A 606 37.21 8.73 -0.26
N GLU A 607 37.63 9.18 0.92
CA GLU A 607 38.76 8.61 1.66
C GLU A 607 38.53 7.14 2.02
N ILE A 608 37.29 6.75 2.28
CA ILE A 608 36.94 5.37 2.62
C ILE A 608 37.26 4.40 1.48
N LYS A 609 37.11 4.81 0.22
CA LYS A 609 37.39 3.98 -0.96
C LYS A 609 38.90 3.72 -1.14
N ALA A 610 39.73 4.60 -0.62
CA ALA A 610 41.18 4.39 -0.60
C ALA A 610 41.59 3.28 0.40
N ILE A 611 40.76 3.02 1.42
CA ILE A 611 40.99 1.97 2.43
C ILE A 611 40.31 0.66 1.98
N VAL A 612 39.02 0.74 1.58
CA VAL A 612 38.22 -0.39 1.10
C VAL A 612 37.61 -0.01 -0.26
N PRO A 613 38.19 -0.44 -1.38
CA PRO A 613 37.69 -0.09 -2.71
C PRO A 613 36.25 -0.54 -2.95
N ASP A 614 35.83 -1.67 -2.35
CA ASP A 614 34.47 -2.21 -2.41
C ASP A 614 33.56 -1.52 -1.40
N THR A 615 33.31 -0.22 -1.61
CA THR A 615 32.50 0.65 -0.75
C THR A 615 31.29 1.19 -1.46
N TYR A 616 30.12 1.03 -0.84
CA TYR A 616 28.82 1.48 -1.29
C TYR A 616 28.23 2.52 -0.33
N VAL A 617 27.59 3.55 -0.85
CA VAL A 617 26.86 4.55 -0.06
C VAL A 617 25.40 4.41 -0.42
N ILE A 618 24.49 4.23 0.56
CA ILE A 618 23.07 3.96 0.33
C ILE A 618 22.16 4.85 1.17
N GLY A 619 20.91 4.93 0.75
CA GLY A 619 19.85 5.64 1.43
C GLY A 619 20.13 7.14 1.55
N ASP A 620 19.72 7.74 2.64
CA ASP A 620 19.87 9.18 2.86
C ASP A 620 21.34 9.64 2.95
N ALA A 621 22.30 8.74 3.09
CA ALA A 621 23.71 9.07 3.03
C ALA A 621 24.15 9.54 1.63
N THR A 622 23.44 9.14 0.57
CA THR A 622 23.60 9.64 -0.80
C THR A 622 22.80 10.92 -0.99
N ARG A 623 21.51 10.88 -0.67
CA ARG A 623 20.57 12.00 -0.80
C ARG A 623 19.36 11.72 0.06
N ALA A 624 18.92 12.71 0.84
CA ALA A 624 17.69 12.61 1.64
C ALA A 624 16.46 12.46 0.73
N ARG A 625 15.72 11.34 0.90
CA ARG A 625 14.55 10.94 0.12
C ARG A 625 13.55 10.18 0.99
N ARG A 626 12.66 9.41 0.36
CA ARG A 626 11.73 8.55 1.08
C ARG A 626 12.42 7.26 1.56
N ALA A 627 11.91 6.67 2.62
CA ALA A 627 12.43 5.41 3.17
C ALA A 627 12.38 4.25 2.15
N LEU A 628 11.44 4.27 1.20
CA LEU A 628 11.36 3.31 0.11
C LEU A 628 12.63 3.31 -0.75
N ASP A 629 13.18 4.50 -1.07
CA ASP A 629 14.42 4.60 -1.85
C ASP A 629 15.59 3.95 -1.09
N ALA A 630 15.64 4.17 0.22
CA ALA A 630 16.67 3.61 1.07
C ALA A 630 16.65 2.07 1.13
N THR A 631 15.46 1.46 1.19
CA THR A 631 15.34 -0.02 1.20
C THR A 631 15.55 -0.63 -0.18
N LYS A 632 15.20 0.07 -1.26
CA LYS A 632 15.52 -0.36 -2.63
C LYS A 632 17.03 -0.38 -2.87
N GLU A 633 17.74 0.71 -2.55
CA GLU A 633 19.19 0.75 -2.69
C GLU A 633 19.88 -0.30 -1.80
N ALA A 634 19.35 -0.54 -0.60
CA ALA A 634 19.85 -1.59 0.27
C ALA A 634 19.73 -2.99 -0.37
N TYR A 635 18.59 -3.27 -1.02
CA TYR A 635 18.39 -4.52 -1.78
C TYR A 635 19.34 -4.60 -2.97
N GLU A 636 19.40 -3.56 -3.80
CA GLU A 636 20.23 -3.51 -5.02
C GLU A 636 21.71 -3.78 -4.69
N VAL A 637 22.24 -3.15 -3.64
CA VAL A 637 23.63 -3.35 -3.22
C VAL A 637 23.82 -4.72 -2.58
N ALA A 638 23.03 -5.08 -1.57
CA ALA A 638 23.29 -6.28 -0.79
C ALA A 638 23.00 -7.58 -1.59
N SER A 639 22.08 -7.55 -2.57
CA SER A 639 21.80 -8.70 -3.44
C SER A 639 22.91 -8.97 -4.47
N THR A 640 23.77 -8.00 -4.74
CA THR A 640 24.87 -8.12 -5.72
C THR A 640 26.25 -8.34 -5.09
N LEU A 641 26.40 -8.18 -3.77
CA LEU A 641 27.66 -8.46 -3.05
C LEU A 641 28.05 -9.94 -3.21
#